data_844fe73d92fb6788ce8c55747c11052d
#
_entry.id   844fe73d92fb6788ce8c55747c11052d
#
_cell.length_a   1.000
_cell.length_b   1.000
_cell.length_c   1.000
_cell.angle_alpha   90.00
_cell.angle_beta   90.00
_cell.angle_gamma   90.00
#
_symmetry.space_group_name_H-M   'P 1'
#
loop_
_entity.id
_entity.type
_entity.pdbx_description
1 polymer ?
#
loop_
_entity_poly.entity_id
_entity_poly.type
_entity_poly.pdbx_seq_one_letter_code
_entity_poly.pdbx_strand_id
1 'polypeptide(L)'
;MTEPEVRDFIDDLKRCTGLIAPAVMTEQGMPKEKIELAHILSPKLAASIFERSGCMYIEEVVVARNAEAPPAVKVAMMIDLGDEADKFVTQMAEIVGSKDQVLPQVDLAGTKAYRVELAEQAGTLYFGNTGQILVVAIGEQTYSGAIERMKGTQTPDWLSELDQRSQTLKHVHSLAFLDVKEVMRSIRKVFGPNANVVGELLGVSSVKKIQVVAGLDAEGSSTHVLLDASELEGLLGLFAKNPVNDSFFENVPADSLGAMAMTLDVDGLLDLLKTLGAMMGPGSDLDEFKQEFRDNTGVDLEVDLLQNLGNSWVLFNGASDGWLTGLTMVGEIKNAKELTASVEKCFKALAQRVKEMPQRFRPGFFKRPYAEETIYSMTFPDVFVEFSFCIKQDRIYIGMYPQAVMTAIKGLPTDEVLLNDMQVKKLNDSSFLKGSTKLSGMVYADTKLQGQLTYPYMHLLKTGVSTIFRRQVNPEMIALLEGMELPPARTVIRKIKPTMVLVRTSEHGIEIEARQTVPTNTVAIGIPVAVGMLLPAVGQVRTAARQTQSSNNLRQLALASLNYESVHQRFPKDDSNFSWRVQILPFIEQSNLYDRIKFDEPWDSEHNKTVLAKTPDVYKAPGSNLPEGMTVYRGFKEGGILGGLNDKGVSFGQIADGSSNTILVAQVPDEMATHWAKPDCLEVNDEVIKKLLSGKKKILTAFCDGSVNQIPTTIGAKDWKNLLNPNDGNIVNWGAISPRNQRWQDSQREADPRFILPTRKKSF
;
A
#
# COMPACT_ATOMS: atom_id res chain seq x y z
N MET A 1 -3.87 -23.81 -26.85
CA MET A 1 -2.65 -23.21 -27.46
C MET A 1 -2.03 -24.22 -28.41
N THR A 2 -2.58 -24.31 -29.62
CA THR A 2 -2.20 -25.32 -30.61
C THR A 2 -1.35 -24.75 -31.75
N GLU A 3 -1.24 -23.42 -31.82
CA GLU A 3 -0.46 -22.73 -32.86
C GLU A 3 1.04 -22.76 -32.49
N PRO A 4 1.94 -23.17 -33.41
CA PRO A 4 3.38 -23.27 -33.13
C PRO A 4 4.00 -21.99 -32.60
N GLU A 5 3.68 -20.85 -33.18
CA GLU A 5 4.23 -19.55 -32.81
C GLU A 5 3.86 -19.14 -31.35
N VAL A 6 2.65 -19.52 -30.91
CA VAL A 6 2.20 -19.27 -29.52
C VAL A 6 2.92 -20.19 -28.56
N ARG A 7 3.18 -21.43 -28.96
CA ARG A 7 3.92 -22.39 -28.13
C ARG A 7 5.38 -21.94 -27.97
N ASP A 8 6.05 -21.58 -29.06
CA ASP A 8 7.42 -21.11 -29.03
C ASP A 8 7.58 -19.86 -28.14
N PHE A 9 6.66 -18.91 -28.27
CA PHE A 9 6.64 -17.73 -27.41
C PHE A 9 6.48 -18.08 -25.91
N ILE A 10 5.61 -19.04 -25.56
CA ILE A 10 5.43 -19.47 -24.17
C ILE A 10 6.68 -20.19 -23.66
N ASP A 11 7.32 -21.00 -24.47
CA ASP A 11 8.55 -21.70 -24.11
C ASP A 11 9.71 -20.71 -23.91
N ASP A 12 9.79 -19.68 -24.73
CA ASP A 12 10.72 -18.56 -24.51
C ASP A 12 10.44 -17.80 -23.23
N LEU A 13 9.17 -17.54 -22.91
CA LEU A 13 8.77 -16.89 -21.67
C LEU A 13 9.15 -17.73 -20.43
N LYS A 14 8.95 -19.06 -20.48
CA LYS A 14 9.40 -19.98 -19.42
C LYS A 14 10.91 -19.93 -19.25
N ARG A 15 11.67 -19.89 -20.35
CA ARG A 15 13.13 -19.74 -20.31
C ARG A 15 13.54 -18.42 -19.68
N CYS A 16 12.90 -17.30 -20.04
CA CYS A 16 13.17 -16.01 -19.43
C CYS A 16 12.93 -16.03 -17.90
N THR A 17 11.83 -16.62 -17.45
CA THR A 17 11.54 -16.71 -16.00
C THR A 17 12.57 -17.55 -15.26
N GLY A 18 13.09 -18.60 -15.88
CA GLY A 18 14.16 -19.44 -15.32
C GLY A 18 15.51 -18.74 -15.19
N LEU A 19 15.75 -17.64 -15.89
CA LEU A 19 16.99 -16.89 -15.82
C LEU A 19 17.01 -15.78 -14.75
N ILE A 20 15.90 -15.58 -14.04
CA ILE A 20 15.81 -14.52 -13.00
C ILE A 20 16.79 -14.80 -11.86
N ALA A 21 16.83 -16.03 -11.32
CA ALA A 21 17.72 -16.38 -10.22
C ALA A 21 19.21 -16.21 -10.58
N PRO A 22 19.70 -16.73 -11.74
CA PRO A 22 21.06 -16.46 -12.20
C PRO A 22 21.38 -14.98 -12.36
N ALA A 23 20.44 -14.18 -12.88
CA ALA A 23 20.62 -12.73 -13.02
C ALA A 23 20.85 -12.05 -11.67
N VAL A 24 20.03 -12.37 -10.67
CA VAL A 24 20.17 -11.86 -9.29
C VAL A 24 21.51 -12.28 -8.68
N MET A 25 21.93 -13.54 -8.87
CA MET A 25 23.21 -14.06 -8.37
C MET A 25 24.40 -13.34 -9.02
N THR A 26 24.30 -12.99 -10.30
CA THR A 26 25.31 -12.20 -11.01
C THR A 26 25.44 -10.80 -10.41
N GLU A 27 24.32 -10.15 -10.14
CA GLU A 27 24.29 -8.80 -9.56
C GLU A 27 24.84 -8.77 -8.12
N GLN A 28 24.67 -9.87 -7.38
CA GLN A 28 25.22 -10.04 -6.03
C GLN A 28 26.70 -10.44 -6.03
N GLY A 29 27.35 -10.58 -7.18
CA GLY A 29 28.76 -10.95 -7.30
C GLY A 29 29.09 -12.38 -6.87
N MET A 30 28.16 -13.31 -7.04
CA MET A 30 28.35 -14.72 -6.70
C MET A 30 29.45 -15.37 -7.57
N PRO A 31 30.12 -16.45 -7.09
CA PRO A 31 31.12 -17.18 -7.88
C PRO A 31 30.55 -17.66 -9.23
N LYS A 32 31.37 -17.54 -10.29
CA LYS A 32 30.96 -17.82 -11.66
C LYS A 32 30.42 -19.23 -11.85
N GLU A 33 31.02 -20.21 -11.19
CA GLU A 33 30.60 -21.63 -11.26
C GLU A 33 29.18 -21.82 -10.69
N LYS A 34 28.81 -21.09 -9.63
CA LYS A 34 27.46 -21.13 -9.06
C LYS A 34 26.44 -20.50 -9.98
N ILE A 35 26.81 -19.40 -10.64
CA ILE A 35 25.96 -18.74 -11.63
C ILE A 35 25.71 -19.67 -12.83
N GLU A 36 26.75 -20.32 -13.37
CA GLU A 36 26.64 -21.28 -14.46
C GLU A 36 25.73 -22.46 -14.11
N LEU A 37 25.85 -23.00 -12.88
CA LEU A 37 24.98 -24.07 -12.42
C LEU A 37 23.52 -23.60 -12.23
N ALA A 38 23.32 -22.39 -11.72
CA ALA A 38 22.00 -21.79 -11.63
C ALA A 38 21.36 -21.55 -13.01
N HIS A 39 22.12 -21.21 -14.04
CA HIS A 39 21.63 -21.12 -15.42
C HIS A 39 21.08 -22.45 -15.96
N ILE A 40 21.62 -23.56 -15.51
CA ILE A 40 21.17 -24.92 -15.93
C ILE A 40 19.89 -25.31 -15.15
N LEU A 41 19.84 -25.02 -13.83
CA LEU A 41 18.77 -25.51 -12.96
C LEU A 41 17.53 -24.62 -12.95
N SER A 42 17.70 -23.30 -13.00
CA SER A 42 16.55 -22.38 -12.86
C SER A 42 15.52 -22.51 -13.99
N PRO A 43 15.90 -22.67 -15.28
CA PRO A 43 14.92 -22.93 -16.34
C PRO A 43 14.18 -24.27 -16.16
N LYS A 44 14.87 -25.31 -15.68
CA LYS A 44 14.24 -26.63 -15.42
C LYS A 44 13.24 -26.55 -14.27
N LEU A 45 13.61 -25.84 -13.19
CA LEU A 45 12.71 -25.61 -12.06
C LEU A 45 11.50 -24.79 -12.49
N ALA A 46 11.70 -23.72 -13.26
CA ALA A 46 10.60 -22.92 -13.79
C ALA A 46 9.66 -23.76 -14.66
N ALA A 47 10.20 -24.56 -15.57
CA ALA A 47 9.39 -25.46 -16.40
C ALA A 47 8.59 -26.46 -15.54
N SER A 48 9.22 -27.05 -14.52
CA SER A 48 8.54 -27.99 -13.61
C SER A 48 7.39 -27.34 -12.82
N ILE A 49 7.56 -26.09 -12.39
CA ILE A 49 6.48 -25.33 -11.72
C ILE A 49 5.26 -25.15 -12.65
N PHE A 50 5.48 -24.95 -13.94
CA PHE A 50 4.41 -24.73 -14.91
C PHE A 50 3.79 -26.02 -15.47
N GLU A 51 4.54 -27.13 -15.49
CA GLU A 51 4.16 -28.34 -16.21
C GLU A 51 3.82 -29.52 -15.30
N ARG A 52 4.23 -29.47 -14.02
CA ARG A 52 4.07 -30.57 -13.05
C ARG A 52 3.30 -30.14 -11.82
N SER A 53 2.88 -31.13 -11.05
CA SER A 53 2.16 -30.89 -9.79
C SER A 53 3.12 -30.38 -8.71
N GLY A 54 2.65 -29.40 -7.95
CA GLY A 54 3.37 -28.88 -6.79
C GLY A 54 2.40 -28.42 -5.70
N CYS A 55 2.90 -28.38 -4.47
CA CYS A 55 2.18 -27.89 -3.33
C CYS A 55 3.08 -27.00 -2.48
N MET A 56 2.52 -25.94 -1.93
CA MET A 56 3.18 -25.08 -0.95
C MET A 56 2.24 -24.85 0.22
N TYR A 57 2.76 -24.90 1.43
CA TYR A 57 2.00 -24.51 2.62
C TYR A 57 2.85 -23.69 3.58
N ILE A 58 2.20 -22.79 4.29
CA ILE A 58 2.79 -22.01 5.39
C ILE A 58 2.33 -22.66 6.70
N GLU A 59 3.26 -23.09 7.52
CA GLU A 59 2.98 -23.71 8.82
C GLU A 59 2.87 -22.69 9.93
N GLU A 60 3.79 -21.72 9.96
CA GLU A 60 3.83 -20.72 11.00
C GLU A 60 4.51 -19.44 10.48
N VAL A 61 4.02 -18.31 10.94
CA VAL A 61 4.71 -17.02 10.78
C VAL A 61 5.34 -16.68 12.13
N VAL A 62 6.66 -16.76 12.22
CA VAL A 62 7.43 -16.44 13.43
C VAL A 62 7.91 -15.00 13.31
N VAL A 63 7.57 -14.17 14.27
CA VAL A 63 8.00 -12.79 14.29
C VAL A 63 8.98 -12.55 15.41
N ALA A 64 10.08 -11.93 15.05
CA ALA A 64 11.12 -11.56 15.99
C ALA A 64 10.56 -10.59 17.06
N ARG A 65 11.05 -10.73 18.29
CA ARG A 65 10.69 -9.84 19.41
C ARG A 65 11.12 -8.39 19.14
N ASN A 66 12.08 -8.17 18.25
CA ASN A 66 12.56 -6.85 17.85
C ASN A 66 11.84 -6.37 16.58
N ALA A 67 11.27 -5.16 16.65
CA ALA A 67 10.44 -4.57 15.59
C ALA A 67 11.18 -4.27 14.26
N GLU A 68 12.50 -4.43 14.21
CA GLU A 68 13.34 -4.13 13.05
C GLU A 68 13.66 -5.37 12.19
N ALA A 69 13.43 -6.56 12.72
CA ALA A 69 13.69 -7.79 11.97
C ALA A 69 12.45 -8.23 11.19
N PRO A 70 12.61 -8.62 9.91
CA PRO A 70 11.51 -9.16 9.12
C PRO A 70 10.98 -10.46 9.77
N PRO A 71 9.67 -10.75 9.66
CA PRO A 71 9.11 -11.99 10.16
C PRO A 71 9.74 -13.19 9.44
N ALA A 72 10.10 -14.22 10.20
CA ALA A 72 10.48 -15.51 9.64
C ALA A 72 9.22 -16.33 9.36
N VAL A 73 9.18 -16.99 8.20
CA VAL A 73 8.03 -17.81 7.79
C VAL A 73 8.49 -19.25 7.72
N LYS A 74 7.82 -20.12 8.47
CA LYS A 74 7.97 -21.57 8.31
C LYS A 74 7.08 -22.02 7.15
N VAL A 75 7.71 -22.40 6.06
CA VAL A 75 7.04 -22.76 4.80
C VAL A 75 7.65 -24.04 4.25
N ALA A 76 6.83 -24.88 3.66
CA ALA A 76 7.29 -26.00 2.87
C ALA A 76 6.71 -25.92 1.44
N MET A 77 7.55 -26.30 0.50
CA MET A 77 7.21 -26.42 -0.92
C MET A 77 7.60 -27.83 -1.38
N MET A 78 6.70 -28.47 -2.10
CA MET A 78 6.87 -29.77 -2.69
C MET A 78 6.59 -29.69 -4.17
N ILE A 79 7.51 -30.18 -5.02
CA ILE A 79 7.39 -30.14 -6.48
C ILE A 79 7.75 -31.52 -7.03
N ASP A 80 6.88 -32.07 -7.86
CA ASP A 80 7.18 -33.27 -8.65
C ASP A 80 8.22 -32.92 -9.72
N LEU A 81 9.41 -33.49 -9.61
CA LEU A 81 10.50 -33.37 -10.59
C LEU A 81 10.66 -34.65 -11.44
N GLY A 82 9.89 -35.69 -11.17
CA GLY A 82 10.02 -36.99 -11.81
C GLY A 82 11.39 -37.62 -11.56
N ASP A 83 11.88 -38.37 -12.52
CA ASP A 83 13.13 -39.13 -12.39
C ASP A 83 14.40 -38.26 -12.27
N GLU A 84 14.27 -36.94 -12.48
CA GLU A 84 15.41 -36.01 -12.33
C GLU A 84 15.59 -35.48 -10.89
N ALA A 85 14.72 -35.85 -9.93
CA ALA A 85 14.70 -35.27 -8.58
C ALA A 85 16.05 -35.44 -7.85
N ASP A 86 16.65 -36.64 -7.84
CA ASP A 86 17.92 -36.88 -7.18
C ASP A 86 19.06 -36.06 -7.74
N LYS A 87 19.13 -35.99 -9.07
CA LYS A 87 20.16 -35.20 -9.79
C LYS A 87 19.98 -33.72 -9.50
N PHE A 88 18.74 -33.24 -9.50
CA PHE A 88 18.40 -31.85 -9.23
C PHE A 88 18.80 -31.44 -7.80
N VAL A 89 18.47 -32.26 -6.80
CA VAL A 89 18.81 -32.00 -5.38
C VAL A 89 20.33 -31.95 -5.19
N THR A 90 21.07 -32.87 -5.83
CA THR A 90 22.54 -32.88 -5.78
C THR A 90 23.12 -31.59 -6.36
N GLN A 91 22.67 -31.19 -7.54
CA GLN A 91 23.14 -29.98 -8.19
C GLN A 91 22.74 -28.70 -7.39
N MET A 92 21.57 -28.70 -6.77
CA MET A 92 21.14 -27.62 -5.87
C MET A 92 22.07 -27.52 -4.65
N ALA A 93 22.52 -28.64 -4.09
CA ALA A 93 23.47 -28.67 -3.00
C ALA A 93 24.85 -28.11 -3.38
N GLU A 94 25.30 -28.34 -4.63
CA GLU A 94 26.52 -27.76 -5.18
C GLU A 94 26.42 -26.22 -5.35
N ILE A 95 25.25 -25.69 -5.76
CA ILE A 95 25.01 -24.24 -5.87
C ILE A 95 25.08 -23.56 -4.50
N VAL A 96 24.37 -24.13 -3.52
CA VAL A 96 24.21 -23.54 -2.18
C VAL A 96 25.48 -23.75 -1.35
N GLY A 97 26.19 -24.86 -1.51
CA GLY A 97 27.45 -25.16 -0.84
C GLY A 97 28.62 -24.24 -1.27
N SER A 98 29.74 -24.29 -0.59
CA SER A 98 31.00 -23.67 -1.00
C SER A 98 32.01 -24.73 -1.43
N LYS A 99 33.06 -24.34 -2.23
CA LYS A 99 34.10 -25.28 -2.69
C LYS A 99 34.81 -26.04 -1.55
N ASP A 100 34.84 -25.43 -0.36
CA ASP A 100 35.56 -25.95 0.79
C ASP A 100 34.62 -26.52 1.89
N GLN A 101 33.31 -26.49 1.68
CA GLN A 101 32.35 -26.93 2.71
C GLN A 101 31.18 -27.70 2.08
N VAL A 102 31.23 -29.02 2.25
CA VAL A 102 30.10 -29.90 1.89
C VAL A 102 28.92 -29.58 2.81
N LEU A 103 27.73 -29.33 2.25
CA LEU A 103 26.55 -29.10 3.04
C LEU A 103 26.25 -30.31 3.94
N PRO A 104 25.98 -30.09 5.22
CA PRO A 104 25.61 -31.18 6.14
C PRO A 104 24.29 -31.84 5.70
N GLN A 105 24.28 -33.14 5.67
CA GLN A 105 23.09 -33.92 5.45
C GLN A 105 22.56 -34.41 6.80
N VAL A 106 21.26 -34.36 6.97
CA VAL A 106 20.53 -34.89 8.16
C VAL A 106 19.44 -35.85 7.68
N ASP A 107 19.13 -36.84 8.53
CA ASP A 107 18.01 -37.74 8.29
C ASP A 107 16.77 -37.18 8.99
N LEU A 108 15.75 -36.83 8.23
CA LEU A 108 14.50 -36.26 8.72
C LEU A 108 13.31 -37.05 8.19
N ALA A 109 12.51 -37.61 9.08
CA ALA A 109 11.36 -38.44 8.75
C ALA A 109 11.68 -39.62 7.78
N GLY A 110 12.92 -40.14 7.86
CA GLY A 110 13.43 -41.22 7.00
C GLY A 110 13.79 -40.82 5.59
N THR A 111 14.09 -39.53 5.38
CA THR A 111 14.62 -38.99 4.14
C THR A 111 15.88 -38.15 4.39
N LYS A 112 16.83 -38.17 3.45
CA LYS A 112 18.04 -37.37 3.55
C LYS A 112 17.73 -35.93 3.08
N ALA A 113 18.07 -34.97 3.92
CA ALA A 113 17.94 -33.54 3.60
C ALA A 113 19.27 -32.83 3.77
N TYR A 114 19.56 -31.89 2.89
CA TYR A 114 20.63 -30.92 3.06
C TYR A 114 20.15 -29.80 3.99
N ARG A 115 21.05 -29.36 4.90
CA ARG A 115 20.79 -28.31 5.86
C ARG A 115 21.60 -27.07 5.54
N VAL A 116 20.95 -25.92 5.51
CA VAL A 116 21.56 -24.61 5.22
C VAL A 116 21.12 -23.59 6.26
N GLU A 117 22.06 -23.01 6.98
CA GLU A 117 21.76 -21.87 7.86
C GLU A 117 21.56 -20.62 7.01
N LEU A 118 20.40 -20.02 7.12
CA LEU A 118 20.11 -18.73 6.49
C LEU A 118 20.66 -17.59 7.37
N ALA A 119 20.72 -16.37 6.82
CA ALA A 119 21.16 -15.20 7.58
C ALA A 119 20.37 -15.04 8.90
N GLU A 120 20.97 -14.38 9.88
CA GLU A 120 20.41 -14.18 11.23
C GLU A 120 18.90 -13.89 11.17
N GLN A 121 18.09 -14.73 11.85
CA GLN A 121 16.64 -14.67 11.98
C GLN A 121 15.79 -15.30 10.85
N ALA A 122 16.33 -15.65 9.70
CA ALA A 122 15.59 -16.32 8.63
C ALA A 122 15.40 -17.85 8.89
N GLY A 123 16.13 -18.41 9.85
CA GLY A 123 16.03 -19.81 10.24
C GLY A 123 16.92 -20.74 9.40
N THR A 124 16.63 -22.03 9.45
CA THR A 124 17.38 -23.08 8.75
C THR A 124 16.55 -23.62 7.59
N LEU A 125 17.12 -23.61 6.40
CA LEU A 125 16.55 -24.21 5.20
C LEU A 125 16.94 -25.67 5.13
N TYR A 126 15.96 -26.53 4.84
CA TYR A 126 16.13 -27.95 4.56
C TYR A 126 15.64 -28.24 3.14
N PHE A 127 16.40 -28.98 2.37
CA PHE A 127 15.95 -29.47 1.07
C PHE A 127 16.48 -30.86 0.75
N GLY A 128 15.65 -31.63 0.08
CA GLY A 128 15.94 -33.00 -0.31
C GLY A 128 14.82 -33.51 -1.20
N ASN A 129 14.82 -34.81 -1.48
CA ASN A 129 13.70 -35.43 -2.19
C ASN A 129 13.21 -36.70 -1.52
N THR A 130 11.96 -37.01 -1.78
CA THR A 130 11.37 -38.31 -1.47
C THR A 130 10.77 -38.89 -2.74
N GLY A 131 11.44 -39.93 -3.28
CA GLY A 131 11.14 -40.42 -4.62
C GLY A 131 11.30 -39.29 -5.67
N GLN A 132 10.27 -39.04 -6.45
CA GLN A 132 10.26 -38.04 -7.52
C GLN A 132 9.96 -36.60 -7.05
N ILE A 133 9.70 -36.41 -5.76
CA ILE A 133 9.24 -35.13 -5.22
C ILE A 133 10.37 -34.41 -4.50
N LEU A 134 10.75 -33.22 -4.97
CA LEU A 134 11.59 -32.25 -4.27
C LEU A 134 10.79 -31.69 -3.08
N VAL A 135 11.41 -31.64 -1.92
CA VAL A 135 10.88 -30.97 -0.72
C VAL A 135 11.87 -29.92 -0.29
N VAL A 136 11.38 -28.69 -0.13
CA VAL A 136 12.14 -27.55 0.39
C VAL A 136 11.36 -26.95 1.55
N ALA A 137 11.98 -26.75 2.71
CA ALA A 137 11.29 -26.17 3.85
C ALA A 137 12.20 -25.31 4.72
N ILE A 138 11.63 -24.30 5.35
CA ILE A 138 12.25 -23.52 6.41
C ILE A 138 11.78 -24.08 7.76
N GLY A 139 12.71 -24.68 8.51
CA GLY A 139 12.47 -25.35 9.80
C GLY A 139 12.43 -26.86 9.70
N GLU A 140 13.07 -27.54 10.66
CA GLU A 140 13.19 -28.99 10.73
C GLU A 140 11.82 -29.68 10.85
N GLN A 141 10.98 -29.16 11.75
CA GLN A 141 9.63 -29.70 11.98
C GLN A 141 8.77 -29.51 10.72
N THR A 142 8.90 -28.40 10.03
CA THR A 142 8.16 -28.09 8.79
C THR A 142 8.56 -29.07 7.68
N TYR A 143 9.87 -29.37 7.55
CA TYR A 143 10.34 -30.36 6.57
C TYR A 143 9.82 -31.78 6.91
N SER A 144 10.00 -32.22 8.15
CA SER A 144 9.52 -33.52 8.61
C SER A 144 8.01 -33.66 8.46
N GLY A 145 7.26 -32.63 8.85
CA GLY A 145 5.80 -32.56 8.67
C GLY A 145 5.36 -32.64 7.22
N ALA A 146 6.12 -32.07 6.28
CA ALA A 146 5.85 -32.22 4.85
C ALA A 146 5.96 -33.69 4.42
N ILE A 147 7.04 -34.34 4.79
CA ILE A 147 7.25 -35.78 4.49
C ILE A 147 6.18 -36.68 5.11
N GLU A 148 5.80 -36.42 6.35
CA GLU A 148 4.75 -37.18 7.03
C GLU A 148 3.38 -37.00 6.40
N ARG A 149 3.02 -35.80 6.01
CA ARG A 149 1.77 -35.53 5.27
C ARG A 149 1.73 -36.24 3.92
N MET A 150 2.86 -36.32 3.22
CA MET A 150 2.94 -37.10 1.96
C MET A 150 2.77 -38.58 2.15
N LYS A 151 3.18 -39.12 3.31
CA LYS A 151 3.01 -40.54 3.68
C LYS A 151 1.62 -40.82 4.27
N GLY A 152 0.90 -39.80 4.71
CA GLY A 152 -0.39 -39.92 5.37
C GLY A 152 -1.51 -40.37 4.42
N THR A 153 -2.47 -41.10 4.96
CA THR A 153 -3.65 -41.62 4.22
C THR A 153 -4.94 -40.83 4.52
N GLN A 154 -4.88 -39.89 5.46
CA GLN A 154 -6.06 -39.11 5.82
C GLN A 154 -6.13 -37.78 5.00
N THR A 155 -7.19 -37.64 4.24
CA THR A 155 -7.51 -36.40 3.54
C THR A 155 -8.12 -35.40 4.53
N PRO A 156 -7.58 -34.20 4.69
CA PRO A 156 -8.19 -33.18 5.53
C PRO A 156 -9.59 -32.78 5.01
N ASP A 157 -10.50 -32.46 5.92
CA ASP A 157 -11.89 -32.07 5.56
C ASP A 157 -11.92 -30.92 4.56
N TRP A 158 -11.07 -29.92 4.72
CA TRP A 158 -10.98 -28.78 3.81
C TRP A 158 -10.60 -29.18 2.37
N LEU A 159 -9.80 -30.23 2.20
CA LEU A 159 -9.42 -30.74 0.88
C LEU A 159 -10.59 -31.49 0.23
N SER A 160 -11.36 -32.22 1.02
CA SER A 160 -12.57 -32.87 0.54
C SER A 160 -13.63 -31.87 0.06
N GLU A 161 -13.78 -30.73 0.76
CA GLU A 161 -14.65 -29.64 0.33
C GLU A 161 -14.17 -29.03 -1.00
N LEU A 162 -12.87 -28.80 -1.15
CA LEU A 162 -12.28 -28.28 -2.39
C LEU A 162 -12.45 -29.27 -3.55
N ASP A 163 -12.26 -30.55 -3.30
CA ASP A 163 -12.42 -31.59 -4.31
C ASP A 163 -13.87 -31.64 -4.83
N GLN A 164 -14.84 -31.59 -3.93
CA GLN A 164 -16.24 -31.52 -4.30
C GLN A 164 -16.55 -30.29 -5.19
N ARG A 165 -15.99 -29.11 -4.86
CA ARG A 165 -16.13 -27.89 -5.68
C ARG A 165 -15.44 -28.01 -7.03
N SER A 166 -14.34 -28.77 -7.10
CA SER A 166 -13.56 -28.93 -8.31
C SER A 166 -14.23 -29.80 -9.38
N GLN A 167 -15.22 -30.62 -9.00
CA GLN A 167 -15.93 -31.54 -9.91
C GLN A 167 -16.66 -30.84 -11.07
N THR A 168 -16.91 -29.54 -10.95
CA THR A 168 -17.51 -28.72 -12.02
C THR A 168 -16.54 -28.38 -13.14
N LEU A 169 -15.24 -28.55 -12.91
CA LEU A 169 -14.18 -28.26 -13.88
C LEU A 169 -13.71 -29.54 -14.57
N LYS A 170 -13.43 -29.45 -15.87
CA LYS A 170 -12.91 -30.60 -16.64
C LYS A 170 -11.47 -30.94 -16.29
N HIS A 171 -10.66 -29.89 -16.02
CA HIS A 171 -9.25 -30.01 -15.66
C HIS A 171 -8.96 -29.00 -14.55
N VAL A 172 -8.69 -29.49 -13.36
CA VAL A 172 -8.24 -28.67 -12.22
C VAL A 172 -6.75 -28.45 -12.34
N HIS A 173 -6.28 -27.22 -12.24
CA HIS A 173 -4.86 -26.91 -12.23
C HIS A 173 -4.38 -26.26 -10.94
N SER A 174 -5.29 -25.78 -10.09
CA SER A 174 -4.91 -25.15 -8.82
C SER A 174 -6.02 -25.27 -7.78
N LEU A 175 -5.61 -25.69 -6.57
CA LEU A 175 -6.42 -25.66 -5.36
C LEU A 175 -5.66 -24.89 -4.30
N ALA A 176 -6.33 -23.99 -3.57
CA ALA A 176 -5.74 -23.28 -2.45
C ALA A 176 -6.72 -23.16 -1.29
N PHE A 177 -6.20 -23.27 -0.08
CA PHE A 177 -6.94 -23.12 1.16
C PHE A 177 -6.17 -22.22 2.12
N LEU A 178 -6.85 -21.31 2.78
CA LEU A 178 -6.31 -20.44 3.82
C LEU A 178 -7.24 -20.44 5.02
N ASP A 179 -6.75 -20.89 6.16
CA ASP A 179 -7.41 -20.68 7.45
C ASP A 179 -7.09 -19.27 7.95
N VAL A 180 -8.06 -18.37 7.78
CA VAL A 180 -7.87 -16.95 8.14
C VAL A 180 -7.79 -16.77 9.66
N LYS A 181 -8.45 -17.63 10.45
CA LYS A 181 -8.37 -17.56 11.92
C LYS A 181 -6.96 -17.85 12.41
N GLU A 182 -6.29 -18.86 11.84
CA GLU A 182 -4.90 -19.19 12.19
C GLU A 182 -3.93 -18.11 11.75
N VAL A 183 -4.14 -17.54 10.56
CA VAL A 183 -3.34 -16.40 10.08
C VAL A 183 -3.52 -15.21 11.01
N MET A 184 -4.76 -14.84 11.36
CA MET A 184 -5.03 -13.74 12.29
C MET A 184 -4.49 -14.03 13.70
N ARG A 185 -4.52 -15.29 14.17
CA ARG A 185 -3.89 -15.67 15.43
C ARG A 185 -2.38 -15.43 15.41
N SER A 186 -1.72 -15.79 14.32
CA SER A 186 -0.29 -15.56 14.12
C SER A 186 0.03 -14.07 14.04
N ILE A 187 -0.76 -13.28 13.29
CA ILE A 187 -0.65 -11.83 13.21
C ILE A 187 -0.82 -11.18 14.59
N ARG A 188 -1.77 -11.63 15.41
CA ARG A 188 -1.99 -11.13 16.79
C ARG A 188 -0.80 -11.38 17.71
N LYS A 189 -0.15 -12.55 17.62
CA LYS A 189 1.06 -12.85 18.41
C LYS A 189 2.18 -11.83 18.14
N VAL A 190 2.21 -11.32 16.92
CA VAL A 190 3.19 -10.40 16.37
C VAL A 190 2.91 -8.94 16.72
N PHE A 191 1.70 -8.52 16.43
CA PHE A 191 1.31 -7.10 16.44
C PHE A 191 0.46 -6.72 17.67
N GLY A 192 0.19 -7.70 18.54
CA GLY A 192 -0.62 -7.47 19.74
C GLY A 192 -2.07 -7.06 19.43
N PRO A 193 -2.75 -6.35 20.35
CA PRO A 193 -4.17 -5.96 20.19
C PRO A 193 -4.46 -5.13 18.95
N ASN A 194 -3.50 -4.36 18.46
CA ASN A 194 -3.67 -3.51 17.26
C ASN A 194 -3.94 -4.31 15.98
N ALA A 195 -3.56 -5.59 15.93
CA ALA A 195 -3.89 -6.47 14.82
C ALA A 195 -5.40 -6.70 14.67
N ASN A 196 -6.14 -6.67 15.78
CA ASN A 196 -7.59 -6.81 15.74
C ASN A 196 -8.24 -5.62 15.05
N VAL A 197 -7.79 -4.42 15.38
CA VAL A 197 -8.33 -3.18 14.80
C VAL A 197 -8.13 -3.15 13.28
N VAL A 198 -6.95 -3.52 12.79
CA VAL A 198 -6.69 -3.62 11.34
C VAL A 198 -7.54 -4.73 10.71
N GLY A 199 -7.67 -5.88 11.38
CA GLY A 199 -8.49 -6.99 10.91
C GLY A 199 -9.98 -6.63 10.83
N GLU A 200 -10.49 -5.91 11.80
CA GLU A 200 -11.87 -5.39 11.84
C GLU A 200 -12.09 -4.33 10.77
N LEU A 201 -11.16 -3.37 10.64
CA LEU A 201 -11.20 -2.33 9.62
C LEU A 201 -11.25 -2.90 8.19
N LEU A 202 -10.44 -3.92 7.91
CA LEU A 202 -10.43 -4.61 6.62
C LEU A 202 -11.61 -5.60 6.47
N GLY A 203 -12.28 -5.97 7.55
CA GLY A 203 -13.31 -6.99 7.56
C GLY A 203 -12.76 -8.42 7.52
N VAL A 204 -11.44 -8.60 7.62
CA VAL A 204 -10.79 -9.91 7.56
C VAL A 204 -11.06 -10.72 8.82
N SER A 205 -11.34 -10.06 9.95
CA SER A 205 -11.69 -10.73 11.22
C SER A 205 -12.97 -11.56 11.16
N SER A 206 -13.90 -11.22 10.26
CA SER A 206 -15.14 -11.94 10.04
C SER A 206 -14.98 -13.17 9.13
N VAL A 207 -13.88 -13.24 8.36
CA VAL A 207 -13.60 -14.35 7.45
C VAL A 207 -13.01 -15.54 8.21
N LYS A 208 -13.60 -16.71 8.02
CA LYS A 208 -13.13 -17.97 8.64
C LYS A 208 -12.06 -18.65 7.80
N LYS A 209 -12.36 -18.83 6.52
CA LYS A 209 -11.50 -19.51 5.55
C LYS A 209 -11.65 -18.90 4.17
N ILE A 210 -10.61 -19.03 3.35
CA ILE A 210 -10.63 -18.71 1.93
C ILE A 210 -10.30 -20.00 1.17
N GLN A 211 -11.15 -20.35 0.22
CA GLN A 211 -10.98 -21.49 -0.66
C GLN A 211 -10.91 -21.04 -2.10
N VAL A 212 -9.97 -21.58 -2.87
CA VAL A 212 -9.80 -21.29 -4.29
C VAL A 212 -9.73 -22.59 -5.07
N VAL A 213 -10.53 -22.66 -6.11
CA VAL A 213 -10.50 -23.74 -7.09
C VAL A 213 -10.34 -23.11 -8.47
N ALA A 214 -9.31 -23.49 -9.21
CA ALA A 214 -9.10 -23.00 -10.55
C ALA A 214 -8.80 -24.14 -11.53
N GLY A 215 -9.33 -24.00 -12.75
CA GLY A 215 -9.22 -25.03 -13.75
C GLY A 215 -9.74 -24.58 -15.12
N LEU A 216 -9.97 -25.56 -15.98
CA LEU A 216 -10.51 -25.36 -17.31
C LEU A 216 -11.89 -26.01 -17.43
N ASP A 217 -12.80 -25.30 -18.06
CA ASP A 217 -14.12 -25.82 -18.49
C ASP A 217 -14.28 -25.75 -20.03
N ALA A 218 -15.48 -25.85 -20.52
CA ALA A 218 -15.76 -25.79 -21.97
C ALA A 218 -15.54 -24.38 -22.56
N GLU A 219 -15.64 -23.34 -21.73
CA GLU A 219 -15.56 -21.94 -22.16
C GLU A 219 -14.19 -21.31 -21.93
N GLY A 220 -13.29 -21.97 -21.23
CA GLY A 220 -11.93 -21.48 -20.96
C GLY A 220 -11.45 -21.74 -19.55
N SER A 221 -10.68 -20.81 -19.00
CA SER A 221 -10.23 -20.87 -17.60
C SER A 221 -11.30 -20.28 -16.68
N SER A 222 -11.59 -21.01 -15.62
CA SER A 222 -12.48 -20.59 -14.55
C SER A 222 -11.79 -20.68 -13.20
N THR A 223 -11.93 -19.64 -12.38
CA THR A 223 -11.41 -19.57 -11.01
C THR A 223 -12.56 -19.24 -10.07
N HIS A 224 -12.77 -20.07 -9.06
CA HIS A 224 -13.79 -19.90 -8.04
C HIS A 224 -13.12 -19.62 -6.71
N VAL A 225 -13.51 -18.54 -6.05
CA VAL A 225 -13.05 -18.16 -4.71
C VAL A 225 -14.25 -18.10 -3.79
N LEU A 226 -14.15 -18.75 -2.64
CA LEU A 226 -15.09 -18.60 -1.54
C LEU A 226 -14.37 -17.94 -0.36
N LEU A 227 -14.91 -16.82 0.10
CA LEU A 227 -14.58 -16.22 1.40
C LEU A 227 -15.70 -16.60 2.36
N ASP A 228 -15.47 -17.62 3.19
CA ASP A 228 -16.46 -18.09 4.19
C ASP A 228 -16.48 -17.09 5.36
N ALA A 229 -17.59 -16.37 5.49
CA ALA A 229 -17.80 -15.37 6.53
C ALA A 229 -19.27 -15.38 6.95
N SER A 230 -19.51 -15.37 8.28
CA SER A 230 -20.88 -15.36 8.82
C SER A 230 -21.55 -13.98 8.71
N GLU A 231 -20.74 -12.92 8.84
CA GLU A 231 -21.15 -11.53 8.69
C GLU A 231 -19.99 -10.79 8.02
N LEU A 232 -20.31 -9.89 7.09
CA LEU A 232 -19.32 -9.09 6.38
C LEU A 232 -19.25 -7.72 7.03
N GLU A 233 -18.08 -7.41 7.59
CA GLU A 233 -17.78 -6.16 8.29
C GLU A 233 -16.67 -5.39 7.59
N GLY A 234 -16.38 -4.18 8.06
CA GLY A 234 -15.28 -3.36 7.57
C GLY A 234 -15.33 -3.12 6.06
N LEU A 235 -14.17 -3.02 5.45
CA LEU A 235 -14.02 -2.76 4.01
C LEU A 235 -14.67 -3.84 3.14
N LEU A 236 -14.61 -5.11 3.54
CA LEU A 236 -15.28 -6.20 2.81
C LEU A 236 -16.80 -6.06 2.86
N GLY A 237 -17.37 -5.61 3.98
CA GLY A 237 -18.79 -5.36 4.13
C GLY A 237 -19.30 -4.25 3.21
N LEU A 238 -18.50 -3.23 2.95
CA LEU A 238 -18.90 -2.11 2.09
C LEU A 238 -19.26 -2.55 0.66
N PHE A 239 -18.57 -3.56 0.15
CA PHE A 239 -18.69 -3.98 -1.26
C PHE A 239 -19.55 -5.22 -1.49
N ALA A 240 -20.10 -5.83 -0.44
CA ALA A 240 -20.74 -7.13 -0.59
C ALA A 240 -22.12 -7.26 0.10
N LYS A 241 -22.53 -6.26 0.89
CA LYS A 241 -23.73 -6.36 1.75
C LYS A 241 -25.05 -6.36 0.96
N ASN A 242 -25.12 -5.58 -0.10
CA ASN A 242 -26.33 -5.41 -0.91
C ASN A 242 -26.13 -5.95 -2.33
N PRO A 243 -27.20 -6.39 -3.03
CA PRO A 243 -27.12 -6.70 -4.46
C PRO A 243 -27.04 -5.41 -5.29
N VAL A 244 -26.39 -5.49 -6.45
CA VAL A 244 -26.45 -4.44 -7.47
C VAL A 244 -27.85 -4.40 -8.06
N ASN A 245 -28.40 -3.22 -8.25
CA ASN A 245 -29.64 -3.04 -8.97
C ASN A 245 -29.41 -3.30 -10.47
N ASP A 246 -30.08 -4.31 -11.02
CA ASP A 246 -29.89 -4.77 -12.41
C ASP A 246 -30.13 -3.66 -13.45
N SER A 247 -31.01 -2.68 -13.17
CA SER A 247 -31.26 -1.55 -14.07
C SER A 247 -30.04 -0.68 -14.36
N PHE A 248 -29.00 -0.75 -13.51
CA PHE A 248 -27.76 0.01 -13.72
C PHE A 248 -26.91 -0.52 -14.87
N PHE A 249 -27.05 -1.82 -15.19
CA PHE A 249 -26.36 -2.42 -16.34
C PHE A 249 -26.89 -1.92 -17.69
N GLU A 250 -28.08 -1.36 -17.74
CA GLU A 250 -28.68 -0.74 -18.96
C GLU A 250 -27.90 0.47 -19.44
N ASN A 251 -27.02 1.04 -18.60
CA ASN A 251 -26.15 2.16 -18.97
C ASN A 251 -24.81 1.73 -19.57
N VAL A 252 -24.47 0.45 -19.51
CA VAL A 252 -23.14 -0.06 -19.91
C VAL A 252 -23.15 -0.44 -21.39
N PRO A 253 -22.36 0.25 -22.24
CA PRO A 253 -22.31 -0.06 -23.68
C PRO A 253 -21.72 -1.44 -23.96
N ALA A 254 -22.24 -2.11 -24.97
CA ALA A 254 -21.77 -3.42 -25.44
C ALA A 254 -20.31 -3.35 -25.98
N ASP A 255 -19.89 -2.19 -26.47
CA ASP A 255 -18.52 -1.94 -26.92
C ASP A 255 -17.58 -1.49 -25.81
N SER A 256 -17.95 -1.70 -24.53
CA SER A 256 -17.10 -1.32 -23.41
C SER A 256 -15.78 -2.07 -23.43
N LEU A 257 -14.69 -1.31 -23.35
CA LEU A 257 -13.34 -1.86 -23.10
C LEU A 257 -13.22 -2.47 -21.72
N GLY A 258 -13.92 -1.88 -20.76
CA GLY A 258 -14.07 -2.37 -19.41
C GLY A 258 -15.33 -1.81 -18.75
N ALA A 259 -15.92 -2.60 -17.87
CA ALA A 259 -17.03 -2.19 -17.04
C ALA A 259 -16.90 -2.82 -15.65
N MET A 260 -17.26 -2.07 -14.63
CA MET A 260 -17.33 -2.54 -13.26
C MET A 260 -18.63 -2.08 -12.64
N ALA A 261 -19.43 -3.03 -12.17
CA ALA A 261 -20.59 -2.77 -11.34
C ALA A 261 -20.30 -3.26 -9.92
N MET A 262 -20.68 -2.47 -8.94
CA MET A 262 -20.48 -2.80 -7.52
C MET A 262 -21.56 -2.16 -6.67
N THR A 263 -21.75 -2.74 -5.50
CA THR A 263 -22.46 -2.05 -4.42
C THR A 263 -21.45 -1.38 -3.50
N LEU A 264 -21.81 -0.21 -3.01
CA LEU A 264 -21.06 0.50 -1.98
C LEU A 264 -22.06 0.88 -0.87
N ASP A 265 -21.90 0.30 0.31
CA ASP A 265 -22.65 0.73 1.49
C ASP A 265 -22.14 2.10 1.94
N VAL A 266 -22.81 3.16 1.51
CA VAL A 266 -22.39 4.55 1.79
C VAL A 266 -22.48 4.85 3.28
N ASP A 267 -23.49 4.33 3.99
CA ASP A 267 -23.66 4.51 5.43
C ASP A 267 -22.52 3.79 6.18
N GLY A 268 -22.19 2.56 5.80
CA GLY A 268 -21.05 1.81 6.32
C GLY A 268 -19.71 2.49 6.02
N LEU A 269 -19.56 3.14 4.86
CA LEU A 269 -18.36 3.92 4.53
C LEU A 269 -18.19 5.12 5.48
N LEU A 270 -19.29 5.83 5.80
CA LEU A 270 -19.25 6.94 6.74
C LEU A 270 -18.86 6.48 8.14
N ASP A 271 -19.38 5.34 8.62
CA ASP A 271 -19.03 4.78 9.91
C ASP A 271 -17.57 4.32 9.94
N LEU A 272 -17.06 3.75 8.83
CA LEU A 272 -15.65 3.39 8.69
C LEU A 272 -14.75 4.65 8.75
N LEU A 273 -15.11 5.72 8.07
CA LEU A 273 -14.39 7.00 8.10
C LEU A 273 -14.40 7.65 9.49
N LYS A 274 -15.53 7.58 10.23
CA LYS A 274 -15.63 8.02 11.63
C LYS A 274 -14.69 7.22 12.53
N THR A 275 -14.67 5.89 12.35
CA THR A 275 -13.80 5.00 13.12
C THR A 275 -12.32 5.32 12.85
N LEU A 276 -11.95 5.52 11.59
CA LEU A 276 -10.59 5.95 11.20
C LEU A 276 -10.24 7.32 11.81
N GLY A 277 -11.15 8.29 11.73
CA GLY A 277 -10.98 9.61 12.33
C GLY A 277 -10.77 9.55 13.84
N ALA A 278 -11.57 8.74 14.55
CA ALA A 278 -11.41 8.53 16.00
C ALA A 278 -10.05 7.90 16.36
N MET A 279 -9.50 7.03 15.51
CA MET A 279 -8.18 6.43 15.69
C MET A 279 -7.04 7.43 15.46
N MET A 280 -7.25 8.45 14.62
CA MET A 280 -6.28 9.52 14.34
C MET A 280 -6.24 10.58 15.45
N GLY A 281 -7.18 10.57 16.36
CA GLY A 281 -7.29 11.46 17.53
C GLY A 281 -8.14 12.71 17.28
N PRO A 282 -8.49 13.46 18.33
CA PRO A 282 -9.26 14.69 18.21
C PRO A 282 -8.51 15.72 17.39
N GLY A 283 -9.20 16.35 16.44
CA GLY A 283 -8.60 17.25 15.43
C GLY A 283 -8.04 16.49 14.23
N SER A 284 -8.64 15.34 13.89
CA SER A 284 -8.30 14.65 12.63
C SER A 284 -8.54 15.61 11.45
N ASP A 285 -7.65 15.60 10.47
CA ASP A 285 -7.75 16.38 9.23
C ASP A 285 -9.14 16.22 8.55
N LEU A 286 -9.85 15.12 8.84
CA LEU A 286 -11.18 14.85 8.31
C LEU A 286 -12.28 15.72 8.93
N ASP A 287 -12.28 15.92 10.26
CA ASP A 287 -13.28 16.74 10.92
C ASP A 287 -13.05 18.24 10.61
N GLU A 288 -11.79 18.65 10.56
CA GLU A 288 -11.39 19.97 10.11
C GLU A 288 -11.81 20.21 8.65
N PHE A 289 -11.56 19.23 7.77
CA PHE A 289 -12.01 19.29 6.37
C PHE A 289 -13.54 19.38 6.24
N LYS A 290 -14.32 18.58 6.99
CA LYS A 290 -15.79 18.66 7.00
C LYS A 290 -16.28 20.03 7.46
N GLN A 291 -15.67 20.56 8.51
CA GLN A 291 -16.03 21.88 9.03
C GLN A 291 -15.66 22.98 8.04
N GLU A 292 -14.45 22.95 7.48
CA GLU A 292 -14.01 23.88 6.44
C GLU A 292 -14.91 23.82 5.20
N PHE A 293 -15.28 22.62 4.77
CA PHE A 293 -16.22 22.42 3.66
C PHE A 293 -17.57 23.06 3.94
N ARG A 294 -18.14 22.83 5.15
CA ARG A 294 -19.40 23.41 5.59
C ARG A 294 -19.33 24.95 5.65
N ASP A 295 -18.26 25.51 6.23
CA ASP A 295 -18.05 26.94 6.34
C ASP A 295 -17.91 27.60 4.98
N ASN A 296 -17.28 26.91 4.02
CA ASN A 296 -17.04 27.38 2.67
C ASN A 296 -18.25 27.29 1.75
N THR A 297 -19.11 26.28 1.92
CA THR A 297 -20.21 25.98 1.00
C THR A 297 -21.59 26.17 1.63
N GLY A 298 -21.68 26.16 2.94
CA GLY A 298 -22.92 26.11 3.70
C GLY A 298 -23.67 24.76 3.56
N VAL A 299 -22.98 23.71 3.11
CA VAL A 299 -23.49 22.36 2.87
C VAL A 299 -22.75 21.37 3.74
N ASP A 300 -23.47 20.47 4.40
CA ASP A 300 -22.88 19.39 5.14
C ASP A 300 -22.50 18.24 4.19
N LEU A 301 -21.21 17.88 4.16
CA LEU A 301 -20.71 16.84 3.28
C LEU A 301 -21.36 15.49 3.52
N GLU A 302 -21.60 15.14 4.79
CA GLU A 302 -22.17 13.86 5.20
C GLU A 302 -23.68 13.82 4.99
N VAL A 303 -24.41 14.77 5.57
CA VAL A 303 -25.86 14.78 5.61
C VAL A 303 -26.47 15.21 4.27
N ASP A 304 -25.93 16.29 3.68
CA ASP A 304 -26.56 16.92 2.50
C ASP A 304 -26.09 16.29 1.17
N LEU A 305 -24.92 15.60 1.14
CA LEU A 305 -24.39 14.98 -0.07
C LEU A 305 -24.33 13.45 0.03
N LEU A 306 -23.50 12.89 0.94
CA LEU A 306 -23.19 11.47 0.94
C LEU A 306 -24.40 10.59 1.32
N GLN A 307 -25.20 10.98 2.32
CA GLN A 307 -26.39 10.22 2.72
C GLN A 307 -27.49 10.18 1.65
N ASN A 308 -27.45 11.11 0.68
CA ASN A 308 -28.38 11.12 -0.44
C ASN A 308 -27.96 10.19 -1.61
N LEU A 309 -26.77 9.60 -1.54
CA LEU A 309 -26.31 8.61 -2.50
C LEU A 309 -26.83 7.21 -2.14
N GLY A 310 -27.12 6.42 -3.16
CA GLY A 310 -27.52 5.03 -3.03
C GLY A 310 -26.34 4.06 -3.14
N ASN A 311 -26.66 2.78 -3.15
CA ASN A 311 -25.63 1.74 -3.03
C ASN A 311 -25.14 1.19 -4.37
N SER A 312 -25.89 1.30 -5.44
CA SER A 312 -25.54 0.73 -6.74
C SER A 312 -24.71 1.69 -7.59
N TRP A 313 -23.57 1.22 -8.07
CA TRP A 313 -22.64 1.99 -8.88
C TRP A 313 -22.13 1.19 -10.06
N VAL A 314 -22.04 1.80 -11.23
CA VAL A 314 -21.36 1.24 -12.39
C VAL A 314 -20.36 2.23 -12.95
N LEU A 315 -19.20 1.72 -13.33
CA LEU A 315 -18.11 2.44 -13.99
C LEU A 315 -17.81 1.72 -15.30
N PHE A 316 -17.75 2.45 -16.41
CA PHE A 316 -17.45 1.86 -17.71
C PHE A 316 -16.76 2.86 -18.64
N ASN A 317 -16.18 2.35 -19.73
CA ASN A 317 -15.67 3.15 -20.83
C ASN A 317 -16.04 2.49 -22.16
N GLY A 318 -16.95 3.09 -22.91
CA GLY A 318 -17.27 2.69 -24.27
C GLY A 318 -16.13 3.00 -25.24
N ALA A 319 -15.84 2.07 -26.15
CA ALA A 319 -14.81 2.31 -27.18
C ALA A 319 -15.20 3.47 -28.09
N SER A 320 -16.49 3.57 -28.43
CA SER A 320 -17.06 4.63 -29.25
C SER A 320 -17.10 6.00 -28.56
N ASP A 321 -17.04 6.03 -27.22
CA ASP A 321 -17.04 7.26 -26.43
C ASP A 321 -15.65 7.88 -26.25
N GLY A 322 -14.62 7.24 -26.77
CA GLY A 322 -13.23 7.66 -26.67
C GLY A 322 -12.53 7.11 -25.43
N TRP A 323 -11.63 6.21 -25.64
CA TRP A 323 -10.92 5.34 -24.69
C TRP A 323 -10.76 5.90 -23.25
N LEU A 324 -9.88 6.88 -23.03
CA LEU A 324 -9.69 7.49 -21.70
C LEU A 324 -10.74 8.57 -21.40
N THR A 325 -11.23 9.24 -22.45
CA THR A 325 -12.16 10.37 -22.31
C THR A 325 -13.60 9.91 -22.10
N GLY A 326 -13.93 8.67 -22.48
CA GLY A 326 -15.25 8.07 -22.33
C GLY A 326 -15.50 7.43 -20.96
N LEU A 327 -14.56 7.54 -19.99
CA LEU A 327 -14.77 6.97 -18.66
C LEU A 327 -15.96 7.64 -17.98
N THR A 328 -16.97 6.82 -17.67
CA THR A 328 -18.24 7.24 -17.10
C THR A 328 -18.60 6.40 -15.89
N MET A 329 -19.07 7.04 -14.84
CA MET A 329 -19.62 6.41 -13.64
C MET A 329 -21.08 6.82 -13.48
N VAL A 330 -21.94 5.85 -13.19
CA VAL A 330 -23.36 6.07 -12.87
C VAL A 330 -23.63 5.53 -11.47
N GLY A 331 -24.15 6.39 -10.61
CA GLY A 331 -24.44 6.08 -9.22
C GLY A 331 -25.92 6.24 -8.88
N GLU A 332 -26.40 5.47 -7.93
CA GLU A 332 -27.75 5.54 -7.39
C GLU A 332 -27.91 6.77 -6.48
N ILE A 333 -29.07 7.37 -6.51
CA ILE A 333 -29.47 8.50 -5.64
C ILE A 333 -30.72 8.11 -4.87
N LYS A 334 -30.69 8.30 -3.53
CA LYS A 334 -31.87 8.10 -2.65
C LYS A 334 -32.84 9.28 -2.74
N ASN A 335 -32.32 10.52 -2.79
CA ASN A 335 -33.13 11.73 -2.84
C ASN A 335 -32.53 12.76 -3.81
N ALA A 336 -32.96 12.70 -5.06
CA ALA A 336 -32.46 13.55 -6.15
C ALA A 336 -32.73 15.04 -5.91
N LYS A 337 -33.88 15.39 -5.32
CA LYS A 337 -34.27 16.79 -5.09
C LYS A 337 -33.34 17.46 -4.07
N GLU A 338 -33.08 16.81 -2.95
CA GLU A 338 -32.20 17.32 -1.91
C GLU A 338 -30.75 17.36 -2.39
N LEU A 339 -30.28 16.30 -3.05
CA LEU A 339 -28.94 16.25 -3.61
C LEU A 339 -28.73 17.38 -4.63
N THR A 340 -29.68 17.63 -5.55
CA THR A 340 -29.58 18.71 -6.53
C THR A 340 -29.52 20.07 -5.86
N ALA A 341 -30.35 20.32 -4.85
CA ALA A 341 -30.35 21.61 -4.14
C ALA A 341 -29.01 21.83 -3.41
N SER A 342 -28.46 20.79 -2.77
CA SER A 342 -27.17 20.85 -2.06
C SER A 342 -26.00 21.03 -3.02
N VAL A 343 -26.00 20.31 -4.15
CA VAL A 343 -25.01 20.47 -5.22
C VAL A 343 -25.05 21.89 -5.80
N GLU A 344 -26.23 22.45 -6.05
CA GLU A 344 -26.35 23.82 -6.58
C GLU A 344 -25.81 24.87 -5.61
N LYS A 345 -26.09 24.68 -4.31
CA LYS A 345 -25.57 25.56 -3.26
C LYS A 345 -24.05 25.49 -3.18
N CYS A 346 -23.48 24.28 -3.17
CA CYS A 346 -22.03 24.05 -3.23
C CYS A 346 -21.40 24.70 -4.44
N PHE A 347 -21.94 24.41 -5.62
CA PHE A 347 -21.40 24.90 -6.89
C PHE A 347 -21.38 26.42 -6.97
N LYS A 348 -22.45 27.08 -6.47
CA LYS A 348 -22.54 28.53 -6.37
C LYS A 348 -21.51 29.11 -5.40
N ALA A 349 -21.37 28.54 -4.22
CA ALA A 349 -20.43 28.99 -3.20
C ALA A 349 -18.99 28.87 -3.68
N LEU A 350 -18.61 27.71 -4.23
CA LEU A 350 -17.27 27.46 -4.76
C LEU A 350 -16.96 28.37 -5.95
N ALA A 351 -17.90 28.57 -6.89
CA ALA A 351 -17.72 29.46 -8.02
C ALA A 351 -17.53 30.93 -7.61
N GLN A 352 -18.09 31.37 -6.49
CA GLN A 352 -17.87 32.71 -5.94
C GLN A 352 -16.47 32.81 -5.31
N ARG A 353 -16.11 31.85 -4.46
CA ARG A 353 -14.82 31.84 -3.74
C ARG A 353 -13.61 31.78 -4.66
N VAL A 354 -13.72 31.02 -5.74
CA VAL A 354 -12.67 30.92 -6.76
C VAL A 354 -12.33 32.28 -7.39
N LYS A 355 -13.25 33.25 -7.43
CA LYS A 355 -12.98 34.57 -7.96
C LYS A 355 -11.93 35.33 -7.14
N GLU A 356 -11.76 35.00 -5.88
CA GLU A 356 -10.78 35.60 -4.97
C GLU A 356 -9.38 34.97 -5.14
N MET A 357 -9.28 33.81 -5.80
CA MET A 357 -8.01 33.15 -6.06
C MET A 357 -7.20 33.81 -7.19
N PRO A 358 -5.86 33.75 -7.14
CA PRO A 358 -5.01 34.21 -8.26
C PRO A 358 -5.38 33.47 -9.56
N GLN A 359 -5.44 34.18 -10.67
CA GLN A 359 -5.95 33.66 -11.96
C GLN A 359 -5.30 32.36 -12.41
N ARG A 360 -3.98 32.20 -12.20
CA ARG A 360 -3.22 30.97 -12.58
C ARG A 360 -3.60 29.70 -11.82
N PHE A 361 -4.24 29.83 -10.64
CA PHE A 361 -4.67 28.71 -9.80
C PHE A 361 -6.19 28.53 -9.74
N ARG A 362 -6.90 29.28 -10.57
CA ARG A 362 -8.36 29.40 -10.52
C ARG A 362 -9.03 28.23 -11.24
N PRO A 363 -9.75 27.31 -10.52
CA PRO A 363 -10.62 26.33 -11.15
C PRO A 363 -11.74 26.99 -11.95
N GLY A 364 -12.14 26.34 -13.04
CA GLY A 364 -13.32 26.73 -13.80
C GLY A 364 -14.56 25.96 -13.34
N PHE A 365 -15.70 26.65 -13.25
CA PHE A 365 -17.00 26.05 -12.94
C PHE A 365 -18.00 26.43 -14.02
N PHE A 366 -18.61 25.44 -14.67
CA PHE A 366 -19.49 25.63 -15.80
C PHE A 366 -20.81 24.90 -15.59
N LYS A 367 -21.93 25.51 -16.03
CA LYS A 367 -23.24 24.87 -16.15
C LYS A 367 -23.64 24.86 -17.62
N ARG A 368 -23.98 23.69 -18.16
CA ARG A 368 -24.40 23.53 -19.54
C ARG A 368 -25.76 22.84 -19.61
N PRO A 369 -26.78 23.47 -20.21
CA PRO A 369 -28.04 22.80 -20.47
C PRO A 369 -27.85 21.74 -21.57
N TYR A 370 -28.41 20.54 -21.36
CA TYR A 370 -28.42 19.46 -22.35
C TYR A 370 -29.60 18.54 -22.10
N ALA A 371 -30.46 18.32 -23.12
CA ALA A 371 -31.61 17.38 -23.07
C ALA A 371 -32.50 17.58 -21.82
N GLU A 372 -32.88 18.81 -21.52
CA GLU A 372 -33.68 19.25 -20.36
C GLU A 372 -32.97 19.13 -18.99
N GLU A 373 -31.75 18.65 -18.96
CA GLU A 373 -30.94 18.49 -17.75
C GLU A 373 -29.83 19.53 -17.68
N THR A 374 -29.19 19.67 -16.52
CA THR A 374 -28.02 20.53 -16.33
C THR A 374 -26.77 19.67 -16.09
N ILE A 375 -25.76 19.86 -16.95
CA ILE A 375 -24.44 19.30 -16.75
C ILE A 375 -23.58 20.32 -16.01
N TYR A 376 -23.03 19.90 -14.89
CA TYR A 376 -22.08 20.66 -14.09
C TYR A 376 -20.68 20.21 -14.46
N SER A 377 -19.75 21.14 -14.68
CA SER A 377 -18.37 20.83 -15.04
C SER A 377 -17.39 21.64 -14.22
N MET A 378 -16.27 21.01 -13.88
CA MET A 378 -15.16 21.62 -13.15
C MET A 378 -13.85 21.34 -13.87
N THR A 379 -13.03 22.39 -14.07
CA THR A 379 -11.67 22.29 -14.59
C THR A 379 -10.68 22.76 -13.54
N PHE A 380 -9.51 22.14 -13.49
CA PHE A 380 -8.45 22.51 -12.57
C PHE A 380 -7.21 22.95 -13.35
N PRO A 381 -6.46 23.96 -12.88
CA PRO A 381 -5.18 24.34 -13.49
C PRO A 381 -4.24 23.12 -13.54
N ASP A 382 -3.50 22.99 -14.64
CA ASP A 382 -2.52 21.91 -14.86
C ASP A 382 -3.10 20.48 -14.93
N VAL A 383 -4.42 20.32 -14.92
CA VAL A 383 -5.12 19.03 -15.08
C VAL A 383 -5.90 19.05 -16.39
N PHE A 384 -5.56 18.14 -17.32
CA PHE A 384 -6.21 18.04 -18.64
C PHE A 384 -7.54 17.26 -18.59
N VAL A 385 -8.32 17.46 -17.52
CA VAL A 385 -9.61 16.80 -17.33
C VAL A 385 -10.66 17.85 -16.96
N GLU A 386 -11.84 17.72 -17.54
CA GLU A 386 -13.02 18.51 -17.21
C GLU A 386 -14.04 17.62 -16.51
N PHE A 387 -13.90 17.41 -15.19
CA PHE A 387 -14.84 16.61 -14.43
C PHE A 387 -16.25 17.14 -14.58
N SER A 388 -17.13 16.30 -15.08
CA SER A 388 -18.51 16.68 -15.38
C SER A 388 -19.48 15.70 -14.74
N PHE A 389 -20.62 16.21 -14.29
CA PHE A 389 -21.67 15.36 -13.75
C PHE A 389 -23.07 15.94 -14.04
N CYS A 390 -24.07 15.04 -14.00
CA CYS A 390 -25.48 15.38 -14.15
C CYS A 390 -26.30 14.52 -13.18
N ILE A 391 -27.33 15.12 -12.60
CA ILE A 391 -28.33 14.41 -11.79
C ILE A 391 -29.60 14.32 -12.62
N LYS A 392 -30.05 13.09 -12.89
CA LYS A 392 -31.28 12.81 -13.65
C LYS A 392 -32.04 11.69 -12.96
N GLN A 393 -33.26 11.97 -12.55
CA GLN A 393 -34.12 11.03 -11.82
C GLN A 393 -33.43 10.49 -10.55
N ASP A 394 -33.25 9.18 -10.44
CA ASP A 394 -32.61 8.47 -9.31
C ASP A 394 -31.13 8.16 -9.55
N ARG A 395 -30.50 8.87 -10.49
CA ARG A 395 -29.11 8.60 -10.91
C ARG A 395 -28.26 9.85 -10.99
N ILE A 396 -27.00 9.70 -10.59
CA ILE A 396 -25.92 10.65 -10.87
C ILE A 396 -25.01 10.06 -11.95
N TYR A 397 -24.74 10.82 -12.99
CA TYR A 397 -23.86 10.50 -14.08
C TYR A 397 -22.59 11.35 -13.94
N ILE A 398 -21.43 10.73 -13.87
CA ILE A 398 -20.14 11.40 -13.66
C ILE A 398 -19.19 10.98 -14.78
N GLY A 399 -18.52 11.91 -15.41
CA GLY A 399 -17.56 11.64 -16.48
C GLY A 399 -16.32 12.53 -16.39
N MET A 400 -15.24 12.07 -17.01
CA MET A 400 -14.01 12.87 -17.13
C MET A 400 -14.16 14.08 -18.07
N TYR A 401 -15.20 14.03 -18.92
CA TYR A 401 -15.54 15.12 -19.85
C TYR A 401 -17.07 15.17 -20.01
N PRO A 402 -17.64 16.34 -20.36
CA PRO A 402 -19.09 16.51 -20.50
C PRO A 402 -19.69 15.60 -21.58
N GLN A 403 -18.92 15.23 -22.61
CA GLN A 403 -19.38 14.34 -23.70
C GLN A 403 -19.77 12.95 -23.19
N ALA A 404 -18.96 12.40 -22.28
CA ALA A 404 -19.24 11.09 -21.65
C ALA A 404 -20.55 11.13 -20.86
N VAL A 405 -20.80 12.22 -20.12
CA VAL A 405 -22.05 12.44 -19.40
C VAL A 405 -23.22 12.60 -20.38
N MET A 406 -23.04 13.36 -21.48
CA MET A 406 -24.06 13.55 -22.51
C MET A 406 -24.51 12.22 -23.13
N THR A 407 -23.56 11.35 -23.48
CA THR A 407 -23.87 10.00 -24.00
C THR A 407 -24.66 9.20 -22.97
N ALA A 408 -24.20 9.16 -21.72
CA ALA A 408 -24.81 8.35 -20.69
C ALA A 408 -26.26 8.79 -20.34
N ILE A 409 -26.55 10.09 -20.28
CA ILE A 409 -27.92 10.59 -20.01
C ILE A 409 -28.88 10.39 -21.20
N LYS A 410 -28.36 10.27 -22.41
CA LYS A 410 -29.18 9.98 -23.59
C LYS A 410 -29.75 8.57 -23.54
N GLY A 411 -29.07 7.63 -22.88
CA GLY A 411 -29.39 6.23 -22.82
C GLY A 411 -28.93 5.46 -24.07
N LEU A 412 -28.91 4.14 -23.96
CA LEU A 412 -28.44 3.22 -24.99
C LEU A 412 -29.64 2.47 -25.63
N PRO A 413 -29.60 2.19 -26.93
CA PRO A 413 -30.48 1.20 -27.52
C PRO A 413 -30.31 -0.18 -26.87
N THR A 414 -31.36 -0.99 -26.80
CA THR A 414 -31.34 -2.28 -26.10
C THR A 414 -30.30 -3.26 -26.64
N ASP A 415 -30.03 -3.23 -27.94
CA ASP A 415 -29.03 -4.05 -28.62
C ASP A 415 -27.60 -3.56 -28.42
N GLU A 416 -27.40 -2.32 -27.94
CA GLU A 416 -26.12 -1.73 -27.61
C GLU A 416 -25.75 -1.87 -26.11
N VAL A 417 -26.57 -2.55 -25.30
CA VAL A 417 -26.30 -2.78 -23.85
C VAL A 417 -25.45 -4.03 -23.65
N LEU A 418 -24.39 -3.92 -22.80
CA LEU A 418 -23.40 -4.98 -22.56
C LEU A 418 -24.02 -6.31 -22.15
N LEU A 419 -24.97 -6.34 -21.24
CA LEU A 419 -25.62 -7.58 -20.78
C LEU A 419 -26.45 -8.27 -21.90
N ASN A 420 -26.78 -7.55 -22.97
CA ASN A 420 -27.45 -8.08 -24.12
C ASN A 420 -26.53 -8.65 -25.18
N ASP A 421 -25.20 -8.40 -25.06
CA ASP A 421 -24.21 -9.03 -25.91
C ASP A 421 -24.22 -10.55 -25.77
N MET A 422 -24.19 -11.26 -26.90
CA MET A 422 -24.27 -12.72 -26.94
C MET A 422 -23.15 -13.43 -26.21
N GLN A 423 -21.92 -12.86 -26.20
CA GLN A 423 -20.77 -13.45 -25.50
C GLN A 423 -20.91 -13.28 -24.00
N VAL A 424 -21.37 -12.11 -23.55
CA VAL A 424 -21.63 -11.83 -22.13
C VAL A 424 -22.75 -12.68 -21.60
N LYS A 425 -23.86 -12.81 -22.35
CA LYS A 425 -24.97 -13.74 -22.01
C LYS A 425 -24.48 -15.17 -21.85
N LYS A 426 -23.67 -15.66 -22.79
CA LYS A 426 -23.12 -17.01 -22.75
C LYS A 426 -22.21 -17.22 -21.54
N LEU A 427 -21.35 -16.26 -21.19
CA LEU A 427 -20.50 -16.31 -19.99
C LEU A 427 -21.35 -16.32 -18.71
N ASN A 428 -22.38 -15.48 -18.65
CA ASN A 428 -23.27 -15.43 -17.50
C ASN A 428 -24.12 -16.73 -17.38
N ASP A 429 -24.59 -17.28 -18.49
CA ASP A 429 -25.38 -18.50 -18.53
C ASP A 429 -24.55 -19.75 -18.16
N SER A 430 -23.25 -19.75 -18.43
CA SER A 430 -22.33 -20.81 -18.05
C SER A 430 -21.76 -20.64 -16.62
N SER A 431 -22.17 -19.59 -15.90
CA SER A 431 -21.69 -19.34 -14.53
C SER A 431 -22.11 -20.46 -13.58
N PHE A 432 -21.14 -20.92 -12.79
CA PHE A 432 -21.33 -21.90 -11.72
C PHE A 432 -22.28 -21.39 -10.63
N LEU A 433 -22.26 -20.07 -10.39
CA LEU A 433 -23.00 -19.41 -9.32
C LEU A 433 -24.46 -19.05 -9.71
N LYS A 434 -24.94 -19.57 -10.82
CA LYS A 434 -26.29 -19.26 -11.36
C LYS A 434 -27.40 -19.69 -10.40
N GLY A 435 -28.25 -18.76 -10.03
CA GLY A 435 -29.59 -19.00 -9.45
C GLY A 435 -29.71 -19.06 -7.93
N SER A 436 -28.63 -19.13 -7.15
CA SER A 436 -28.73 -19.28 -5.70
C SER A 436 -28.31 -18.02 -4.89
N THR A 437 -27.71 -17.01 -5.54
CA THR A 437 -27.08 -15.87 -4.86
C THR A 437 -27.33 -14.57 -5.60
N LYS A 438 -27.37 -13.47 -4.86
CA LYS A 438 -27.53 -12.13 -5.43
C LYS A 438 -26.21 -11.58 -5.94
N LEU A 439 -26.20 -10.98 -7.13
CA LEU A 439 -25.03 -10.33 -7.71
C LEU A 439 -24.73 -9.05 -6.92
N SER A 440 -23.57 -8.99 -6.28
CA SER A 440 -23.08 -7.82 -5.53
C SER A 440 -22.02 -7.04 -6.30
N GLY A 441 -21.42 -7.65 -7.33
CA GLY A 441 -20.47 -6.98 -8.19
C GLY A 441 -20.18 -7.75 -9.46
N MET A 442 -19.76 -7.01 -10.49
CA MET A 442 -19.30 -7.54 -11.76
C MET A 442 -18.12 -6.72 -12.26
N VAL A 443 -17.11 -7.39 -12.79
CA VAL A 443 -16.06 -6.75 -13.58
C VAL A 443 -16.05 -7.43 -14.95
N TYR A 444 -16.11 -6.62 -15.99
CA TYR A 444 -15.99 -7.05 -17.37
C TYR A 444 -14.79 -6.35 -18.01
N ALA A 445 -14.05 -7.07 -18.84
CA ALA A 445 -13.00 -6.50 -19.67
C ALA A 445 -13.03 -7.19 -21.04
N ASP A 446 -13.23 -6.43 -22.09
CA ASP A 446 -13.02 -6.93 -23.44
C ASP A 446 -11.52 -7.06 -23.74
N THR A 447 -10.95 -8.14 -23.22
CA THR A 447 -9.51 -8.45 -23.39
C THR A 447 -9.13 -8.65 -24.85
N LYS A 448 -10.08 -9.01 -25.71
CA LYS A 448 -9.87 -9.11 -27.17
C LYS A 448 -9.69 -7.72 -27.78
N LEU A 449 -10.59 -6.80 -27.50
CA LEU A 449 -10.53 -5.42 -27.98
C LEU A 449 -9.32 -4.69 -27.39
N GLN A 450 -9.07 -4.86 -26.07
CA GLN A 450 -7.85 -4.37 -25.44
C GLN A 450 -6.60 -4.92 -26.08
N GLY A 451 -6.57 -6.23 -26.39
CA GLY A 451 -5.46 -6.87 -27.11
C GLY A 451 -5.25 -6.26 -28.49
N GLN A 452 -6.31 -5.98 -29.24
CA GLN A 452 -6.22 -5.31 -30.55
C GLN A 452 -5.56 -3.93 -30.45
N LEU A 453 -5.87 -3.19 -29.39
CA LEU A 453 -5.35 -1.86 -29.15
C LEU A 453 -3.90 -1.89 -28.61
N THR A 454 -3.54 -2.84 -27.77
CA THR A 454 -2.27 -2.84 -27.03
C THR A 454 -1.20 -3.76 -27.63
N TYR A 455 -1.57 -4.89 -28.23
CA TYR A 455 -0.62 -5.88 -28.75
C TYR A 455 0.40 -5.29 -29.75
N PRO A 456 0.03 -4.38 -30.65
CA PRO A 456 1.01 -3.74 -31.55
C PRO A 456 2.16 -3.03 -30.82
N TYR A 457 1.90 -2.55 -29.59
CA TYR A 457 2.90 -1.86 -28.78
C TYR A 457 3.79 -2.80 -27.96
N MET A 458 3.52 -4.11 -27.94
CA MET A 458 4.35 -5.10 -27.22
C MET A 458 5.80 -5.15 -27.73
N HIS A 459 6.02 -4.89 -29.02
CA HIS A 459 7.37 -4.75 -29.56
C HIS A 459 8.14 -3.56 -28.97
N LEU A 460 7.45 -2.42 -28.79
CA LEU A 460 8.05 -1.25 -28.13
C LEU A 460 8.35 -1.54 -26.67
N LEU A 461 7.44 -2.23 -25.97
CA LEU A 461 7.64 -2.64 -24.58
C LEU A 461 8.85 -3.60 -24.48
N LYS A 462 8.91 -4.63 -25.32
CA LYS A 462 10.02 -5.59 -25.38
C LYS A 462 11.36 -4.87 -25.60
N THR A 463 11.44 -4.00 -26.60
CA THR A 463 12.65 -3.23 -26.90
C THR A 463 12.99 -2.24 -25.78
N GLY A 464 11.99 -1.59 -25.20
CA GLY A 464 12.15 -0.68 -24.06
C GLY A 464 12.72 -1.39 -22.84
N VAL A 465 12.15 -2.55 -22.46
CA VAL A 465 12.64 -3.37 -21.36
C VAL A 465 14.08 -3.82 -21.62
N SER A 466 14.38 -4.37 -22.79
CA SER A 466 15.75 -4.80 -23.12
C SER A 466 16.75 -3.63 -23.08
N THR A 467 16.34 -2.44 -23.51
CA THR A 467 17.20 -1.24 -23.53
C THR A 467 17.44 -0.68 -22.11
N ILE A 468 16.37 -0.56 -21.30
CA ILE A 468 16.45 0.00 -19.93
C ILE A 468 17.28 -0.93 -19.03
N PHE A 469 17.04 -2.24 -19.12
CA PHE A 469 17.69 -3.22 -18.26
C PHE A 469 19.00 -3.79 -18.81
N ARG A 470 19.43 -3.40 -20.00
CA ARG A 470 20.67 -3.90 -20.65
C ARG A 470 21.92 -3.78 -19.76
N ARG A 471 21.95 -2.83 -18.85
CA ARG A 471 23.06 -2.63 -17.90
C ARG A 471 22.88 -3.38 -16.57
N GLN A 472 21.69 -3.86 -16.26
CA GLN A 472 21.32 -4.41 -14.95
C GLN A 472 20.92 -5.90 -14.99
N VAL A 473 20.77 -6.48 -16.19
CA VAL A 473 20.24 -7.84 -16.37
C VAL A 473 21.27 -8.69 -17.11
N ASN A 474 21.27 -10.00 -16.80
CA ASN A 474 22.11 -10.99 -17.43
C ASN A 474 22.07 -10.89 -18.95
N PRO A 475 23.23 -10.86 -19.63
CA PRO A 475 23.33 -10.80 -21.12
C PRO A 475 22.53 -11.89 -21.83
N GLU A 476 22.42 -13.10 -21.27
CA GLU A 476 21.64 -14.18 -21.85
C GLU A 476 20.14 -13.91 -21.82
N MET A 477 19.64 -13.33 -20.75
CA MET A 477 18.22 -12.95 -20.65
C MET A 477 17.91 -11.81 -21.63
N ILE A 478 18.82 -10.87 -21.83
CA ILE A 478 18.67 -9.82 -22.84
C ILE A 478 18.66 -10.41 -24.24
N ALA A 479 19.61 -11.31 -24.57
CA ALA A 479 19.66 -11.97 -25.87
C ALA A 479 18.38 -12.79 -26.14
N LEU A 480 17.85 -13.47 -25.11
CA LEU A 480 16.62 -14.24 -25.24
C LEU A 480 15.40 -13.30 -25.42
N LEU A 481 15.30 -12.20 -24.65
CA LEU A 481 14.24 -11.21 -24.85
C LEU A 481 14.31 -10.54 -26.24
N GLU A 482 15.50 -10.22 -26.71
CA GLU A 482 15.69 -9.64 -28.04
C GLU A 482 15.38 -10.63 -29.15
N GLY A 483 15.75 -11.91 -28.98
CA GLY A 483 15.49 -13.01 -29.92
C GLY A 483 14.07 -13.55 -29.91
N MET A 484 13.28 -13.26 -28.84
CA MET A 484 11.91 -13.74 -28.70
C MET A 484 11.02 -13.14 -29.81
N GLU A 485 10.41 -13.98 -30.63
CA GLU A 485 9.46 -13.55 -31.64
C GLU A 485 8.04 -13.51 -31.06
N LEU A 486 7.41 -12.34 -31.11
CA LEU A 486 6.00 -12.21 -30.74
C LEU A 486 5.13 -12.86 -31.82
N PRO A 487 4.20 -13.76 -31.46
CA PRO A 487 3.28 -14.36 -32.43
C PRO A 487 2.50 -13.29 -33.21
N PRO A 488 2.05 -13.57 -34.46
CA PRO A 488 1.22 -12.62 -35.18
C PRO A 488 0.00 -12.23 -34.36
N ALA A 489 -0.31 -10.92 -34.28
CA ALA A 489 -1.43 -10.40 -33.48
C ALA A 489 -2.76 -11.14 -33.76
N ARG A 490 -3.05 -11.43 -35.02
CA ARG A 490 -4.27 -12.17 -35.42
C ARG A 490 -4.33 -13.58 -34.84
N THR A 491 -3.19 -14.27 -34.70
CA THR A 491 -3.11 -15.64 -34.15
C THR A 491 -3.50 -15.63 -32.66
N VAL A 492 -3.00 -14.65 -31.92
CA VAL A 492 -3.27 -14.51 -30.47
C VAL A 492 -4.68 -13.96 -30.23
N ILE A 493 -5.00 -12.81 -30.82
CA ILE A 493 -6.21 -12.04 -30.51
C ILE A 493 -7.48 -12.79 -30.90
N ARG A 494 -7.46 -13.58 -32.00
CA ARG A 494 -8.61 -14.37 -32.45
C ARG A 494 -9.08 -15.38 -31.40
N LYS A 495 -8.18 -15.84 -30.52
CA LYS A 495 -8.47 -16.86 -29.49
C LYS A 495 -8.82 -16.24 -28.13
N ILE A 496 -8.59 -14.94 -27.96
CA ILE A 496 -8.89 -14.25 -26.70
C ILE A 496 -10.40 -14.02 -26.61
N LYS A 497 -10.96 -14.37 -25.45
CA LYS A 497 -12.35 -14.11 -25.06
C LYS A 497 -12.35 -12.99 -24.00
N PRO A 498 -13.44 -12.25 -23.84
CA PRO A 498 -13.58 -11.30 -22.73
C PRO A 498 -13.34 -11.95 -21.38
N THR A 499 -12.82 -11.18 -20.43
CA THR A 499 -12.70 -11.57 -19.03
C THR A 499 -13.91 -11.07 -18.27
N MET A 500 -14.50 -11.93 -17.44
CA MET A 500 -15.61 -11.58 -16.57
C MET A 500 -15.36 -12.09 -15.15
N VAL A 501 -15.57 -11.22 -14.16
CA VAL A 501 -15.54 -11.57 -12.75
C VAL A 501 -16.92 -11.26 -12.17
N LEU A 502 -17.53 -12.23 -11.55
CA LEU A 502 -18.80 -12.10 -10.83
C LEU A 502 -18.55 -12.21 -9.34
N VAL A 503 -19.10 -11.29 -8.57
CA VAL A 503 -19.07 -11.30 -7.11
C VAL A 503 -20.48 -11.47 -6.62
N ARG A 504 -20.72 -12.50 -5.83
CA ARG A 504 -22.03 -12.82 -5.27
C ARG A 504 -21.93 -12.98 -3.76
N THR A 505 -22.98 -12.56 -3.08
CA THR A 505 -23.13 -12.78 -1.64
C THR A 505 -24.14 -13.88 -1.35
N SER A 506 -23.80 -14.76 -0.43
CA SER A 506 -24.64 -15.84 0.09
C SER A 506 -24.64 -15.81 1.62
N GLU A 507 -25.45 -16.67 2.24
CA GLU A 507 -25.42 -16.89 3.70
C GLU A 507 -24.08 -17.43 4.22
N HIS A 508 -23.21 -17.94 3.32
CA HIS A 508 -21.90 -18.48 3.64
C HIS A 508 -20.76 -17.47 3.42
N GLY A 509 -21.06 -16.28 2.88
CA GLY A 509 -20.06 -15.24 2.62
C GLY A 509 -20.03 -14.75 1.19
N ILE A 510 -18.83 -14.45 0.67
CA ILE A 510 -18.61 -13.93 -0.67
C ILE A 510 -18.10 -15.05 -1.58
N GLU A 511 -18.76 -15.22 -2.71
CA GLU A 511 -18.33 -16.08 -3.79
C GLU A 511 -17.92 -15.25 -5.00
N ILE A 512 -16.72 -15.52 -5.51
CA ILE A 512 -16.16 -14.83 -6.68
C ILE A 512 -15.90 -15.89 -7.76
N GLU A 513 -16.43 -15.66 -8.93
CA GLU A 513 -16.12 -16.45 -10.11
C GLU A 513 -15.45 -15.57 -11.17
N ALA A 514 -14.23 -15.94 -11.56
CA ALA A 514 -13.49 -15.28 -12.63
C ALA A 514 -13.36 -16.19 -13.84
N ARG A 515 -13.77 -15.70 -15.00
CA ARG A 515 -13.64 -16.39 -16.30
C ARG A 515 -12.73 -15.61 -17.23
N GLN A 516 -11.77 -16.31 -17.82
CA GLN A 516 -10.75 -15.69 -18.67
C GLN A 516 -10.18 -16.70 -19.69
N THR A 517 -9.52 -16.20 -20.72
CA THR A 517 -8.94 -17.05 -21.75
C THR A 517 -7.73 -17.85 -21.26
N VAL A 518 -6.87 -17.21 -20.49
CA VAL A 518 -5.61 -17.80 -20.01
C VAL A 518 -5.72 -17.98 -18.50
N PRO A 519 -5.39 -19.18 -17.98
CA PRO A 519 -5.35 -19.38 -16.54
C PRO A 519 -4.33 -18.41 -15.94
N THR A 520 -4.80 -17.46 -15.15
CA THR A 520 -3.92 -16.68 -14.31
C THR A 520 -3.89 -17.35 -12.94
N ASN A 521 -2.82 -18.06 -12.63
CA ASN A 521 -2.55 -18.57 -11.27
C ASN A 521 -2.39 -17.45 -10.23
N THR A 522 -2.69 -16.21 -10.63
CA THR A 522 -2.57 -15.01 -9.80
C THR A 522 -3.34 -15.11 -8.48
N VAL A 523 -4.45 -15.83 -8.42
CA VAL A 523 -5.20 -15.98 -7.18
C VAL A 523 -4.53 -17.00 -6.24
N ALA A 524 -4.06 -18.12 -6.78
CA ALA A 524 -3.37 -19.13 -5.97
C ALA A 524 -1.99 -18.66 -5.47
N ILE A 525 -1.29 -17.86 -6.26
CA ILE A 525 -0.04 -17.18 -5.87
C ILE A 525 -0.34 -15.90 -5.07
N GLY A 526 -1.44 -15.22 -5.39
CA GLY A 526 -1.84 -13.96 -4.77
C GLY A 526 -2.22 -14.07 -3.29
N ILE A 527 -2.76 -15.21 -2.83
CA ILE A 527 -3.10 -15.39 -1.42
C ILE A 527 -1.86 -15.41 -0.53
N PRO A 528 -0.83 -16.23 -0.78
CA PRO A 528 0.42 -16.16 -0.01
C PRO A 528 1.14 -14.82 -0.16
N VAL A 529 1.11 -14.22 -1.36
CA VAL A 529 1.68 -12.88 -1.62
C VAL A 529 0.88 -11.81 -0.91
N ALA A 530 -0.45 -11.86 -0.91
CA ALA A 530 -1.29 -10.91 -0.16
C ALA A 530 -1.06 -11.02 1.34
N VAL A 531 -0.93 -12.23 1.89
CA VAL A 531 -0.55 -12.44 3.30
C VAL A 531 0.86 -11.91 3.56
N GLY A 532 1.81 -12.17 2.66
CA GLY A 532 3.17 -11.64 2.73
C GLY A 532 3.24 -10.12 2.59
N MET A 533 2.33 -9.50 1.82
CA MET A 533 2.22 -8.04 1.68
C MET A 533 1.46 -7.38 2.84
N LEU A 534 0.54 -8.09 3.50
CA LEU A 534 -0.13 -7.58 4.70
C LEU A 534 0.85 -7.42 5.88
N LEU A 535 1.86 -8.29 6.00
CA LEU A 535 2.86 -8.22 7.06
C LEU A 535 3.70 -6.92 6.99
N PRO A 536 4.27 -6.50 5.84
CA PRO A 536 4.93 -5.20 5.71
C PRO A 536 3.96 -4.02 5.84
N ALA A 537 2.71 -4.15 5.33
CA ALA A 537 1.72 -3.09 5.43
C ALA A 537 1.34 -2.80 6.90
N VAL A 538 1.12 -3.83 7.71
CA VAL A 538 0.88 -3.68 9.16
C VAL A 538 2.10 -3.08 9.86
N GLY A 539 3.33 -3.47 9.47
CA GLY A 539 4.56 -2.85 9.95
C GLY A 539 4.64 -1.35 9.61
N GLN A 540 4.25 -0.98 8.39
CA GLN A 540 4.19 0.42 7.96
C GLN A 540 3.10 1.20 8.69
N VAL A 541 1.90 0.64 8.87
CA VAL A 541 0.82 1.25 9.66
C VAL A 541 1.26 1.47 11.10
N ARG A 542 1.93 0.50 11.73
CA ARG A 542 2.46 0.65 13.08
C ARG A 542 3.53 1.74 13.17
N THR A 543 4.41 1.80 12.18
CA THR A 543 5.44 2.85 12.08
C THR A 543 4.80 4.21 11.87
N ALA A 544 3.80 4.31 10.99
CA ALA A 544 3.02 5.53 10.77
C ALA A 544 2.26 5.95 12.04
N ALA A 545 1.60 5.02 12.73
CA ALA A 545 0.89 5.29 13.99
C ALA A 545 1.85 5.81 15.08
N ARG A 546 3.03 5.19 15.23
CA ARG A 546 4.07 5.67 16.16
C ARG A 546 4.58 7.06 15.77
N GLN A 547 4.78 7.32 14.49
CA GLN A 547 5.19 8.63 13.99
C GLN A 547 4.10 9.68 14.23
N THR A 548 2.84 9.36 14.00
CA THR A 548 1.70 10.23 14.26
C THR A 548 1.59 10.55 15.76
N GLN A 549 1.68 9.53 16.63
CA GLN A 549 1.65 9.73 18.08
C GLN A 549 2.85 10.57 18.55
N SER A 550 4.04 10.33 18.01
CA SER A 550 5.23 11.15 18.33
C SER A 550 5.09 12.59 17.83
N SER A 551 4.49 12.77 16.65
CA SER A 551 4.16 14.10 16.11
C SER A 551 3.16 14.84 17.00
N ASN A 552 2.12 14.14 17.51
CA ASN A 552 1.16 14.71 18.43
C ASN A 552 1.82 15.08 19.77
N ASN A 553 2.70 14.24 20.32
CA ASN A 553 3.47 14.57 21.51
C ASN A 553 4.30 15.84 21.31
N LEU A 554 5.05 15.93 20.20
CA LEU A 554 5.84 17.12 19.87
C LEU A 554 4.97 18.38 19.70
N ARG A 555 3.79 18.23 19.06
CA ARG A 555 2.84 19.35 18.93
C ARG A 555 2.33 19.83 20.30
N GLN A 556 1.99 18.90 21.21
CA GLN A 556 1.60 19.23 22.58
C GLN A 556 2.72 19.95 23.34
N LEU A 557 3.98 19.50 23.19
CA LEU A 557 5.14 20.15 23.80
C LEU A 557 5.37 21.57 23.26
N ALA A 558 5.20 21.76 21.95
CA ALA A 558 5.33 23.07 21.32
C ALA A 558 4.22 24.02 21.78
N LEU A 559 2.96 23.56 21.78
CA LEU A 559 1.80 24.34 22.26
C LEU A 559 1.94 24.70 23.74
N ALA A 560 2.38 23.76 24.58
CA ALA A 560 2.63 24.03 25.99
C ALA A 560 3.75 25.09 26.20
N SER A 561 4.78 25.04 25.36
CA SER A 561 5.86 26.04 25.40
C SER A 561 5.39 27.42 24.92
N LEU A 562 4.49 27.48 23.92
CA LEU A 562 3.85 28.71 23.45
C LEU A 562 2.89 29.28 24.51
N ASN A 563 2.11 28.42 25.17
CA ASN A 563 1.24 28.84 26.28
C ASN A 563 2.06 29.39 27.47
N TYR A 564 3.19 28.75 27.78
CA TYR A 564 4.16 29.25 28.77
C TYR A 564 4.70 30.64 28.38
N GLU A 565 5.10 30.80 27.09
CA GLU A 565 5.59 32.07 26.57
C GLU A 565 4.53 33.18 26.65
N SER A 566 3.28 32.86 26.31
CA SER A 566 2.17 33.82 26.42
C SER A 566 1.97 34.36 27.84
N VAL A 567 2.17 33.51 28.86
CA VAL A 567 2.03 33.89 30.28
C VAL A 567 3.27 34.59 30.81
N HIS A 568 4.47 34.08 30.48
CA HIS A 568 5.73 34.51 31.06
C HIS A 568 6.54 35.45 30.15
N GLN A 569 6.03 35.75 28.93
CA GLN A 569 6.64 36.61 27.90
C GLN A 569 8.03 36.12 27.46
N ARG A 570 8.29 34.82 27.61
CA ARG A 570 9.51 34.11 27.19
C ARG A 570 9.25 32.61 27.14
N PHE A 571 9.95 31.93 26.26
CA PHE A 571 9.94 30.47 26.20
C PHE A 571 10.53 29.84 27.47
N PRO A 572 10.08 28.61 27.85
CA PRO A 572 10.69 27.87 28.93
C PRO A 572 12.14 27.53 28.60
N LYS A 573 13.00 27.44 29.62
CA LYS A 573 14.43 27.11 29.43
C LYS A 573 14.93 26.21 30.55
N ASP A 574 16.06 25.52 30.32
CA ASP A 574 16.78 24.86 31.38
C ASP A 574 17.26 25.89 32.42
N ASP A 575 17.12 25.58 33.68
CA ASP A 575 17.75 26.32 34.80
C ASP A 575 18.79 25.45 35.51
N SER A 576 19.31 25.90 36.64
CA SER A 576 20.30 25.14 37.39
C SER A 576 19.78 23.84 37.98
N ASN A 577 18.50 23.75 38.27
CA ASN A 577 17.86 22.65 38.99
C ASN A 577 16.98 21.76 38.12
N PHE A 578 16.34 22.33 37.09
CA PHE A 578 15.30 21.64 36.33
C PHE A 578 15.35 21.90 34.84
N SER A 579 14.92 20.90 34.08
CA SER A 579 14.71 21.03 32.64
C SER A 579 13.51 21.94 32.33
N TRP A 580 13.53 22.59 31.16
CA TRP A 580 12.40 23.32 30.57
C TRP A 580 11.10 22.50 30.60
N ARG A 581 11.17 21.16 30.55
CA ARG A 581 10.02 20.26 30.58
C ARG A 581 9.25 20.32 31.90
N VAL A 582 9.93 20.60 32.99
CA VAL A 582 9.32 20.78 34.29
C VAL A 582 8.49 22.07 34.33
N GLN A 583 8.97 23.13 33.68
CA GLN A 583 8.29 24.42 33.65
C GLN A 583 6.96 24.39 32.87
N ILE A 584 6.81 23.49 31.90
CA ILE A 584 5.58 23.36 31.08
C ILE A 584 4.57 22.36 31.67
N LEU A 585 4.83 21.66 32.76
CA LEU A 585 3.91 20.70 33.36
C LEU A 585 2.49 21.25 33.58
N PRO A 586 2.29 22.50 34.07
CA PRO A 586 0.93 23.07 34.22
C PRO A 586 0.16 23.20 32.90
N PHE A 587 0.88 23.30 31.75
CA PHE A 587 0.30 23.50 30.42
C PHE A 587 0.10 22.18 29.64
N ILE A 588 0.39 21.02 30.27
CA ILE A 588 0.17 19.66 29.75
C ILE A 588 -0.66 18.81 30.72
N GLU A 589 -1.56 19.44 31.48
CA GLU A 589 -2.45 18.79 32.45
C GLU A 589 -1.72 18.05 33.59
N GLN A 590 -0.49 18.45 33.92
CA GLN A 590 0.33 17.85 34.99
C GLN A 590 0.54 18.80 36.19
N SER A 591 -0.44 19.67 36.50
CA SER A 591 -0.36 20.60 37.62
C SER A 591 -0.18 19.87 38.96
N ASN A 592 -0.85 18.73 39.17
CA ASN A 592 -0.71 17.93 40.39
C ASN A 592 0.73 17.39 40.58
N LEU A 593 1.44 17.11 39.50
CA LEU A 593 2.84 16.71 39.54
C LEU A 593 3.73 17.91 39.85
N TYR A 594 3.45 19.06 39.20
CA TYR A 594 4.18 20.32 39.39
C TYR A 594 4.14 20.78 40.86
N ASP A 595 2.98 20.73 41.51
CA ASP A 595 2.77 21.18 42.92
C ASP A 595 3.51 20.31 43.95
N ARG A 596 3.96 19.11 43.56
CA ARG A 596 4.69 18.18 44.44
C ARG A 596 6.20 18.38 44.39
N ILE A 597 6.70 19.16 43.42
CA ILE A 597 8.13 19.39 43.19
C ILE A 597 8.65 20.42 44.19
N LYS A 598 9.78 20.16 44.82
CA LYS A 598 10.51 21.12 45.62
C LYS A 598 11.51 21.86 44.72
N PHE A 599 11.21 23.08 44.34
CA PHE A 599 12.00 23.90 43.45
C PHE A 599 13.28 24.47 44.03
N ASP A 600 13.41 24.45 45.35
CA ASP A 600 14.63 24.81 46.10
C ASP A 600 15.69 23.70 46.14
N GLU A 601 15.31 22.50 45.75
CA GLU A 601 16.20 21.34 45.64
C GLU A 601 16.43 20.96 44.14
N PRO A 602 17.60 20.37 43.78
CA PRO A 602 17.80 19.92 42.39
C PRO A 602 16.87 18.75 42.01
N TRP A 603 16.70 18.49 40.70
CA TRP A 603 15.84 17.45 40.16
C TRP A 603 16.16 16.04 40.68
N ASP A 604 17.40 15.78 41.04
CA ASP A 604 17.94 14.51 41.52
C ASP A 604 18.07 14.43 43.05
N SER A 605 17.53 15.40 43.81
CA SER A 605 17.42 15.29 45.27
C SER A 605 16.58 14.06 45.64
N GLU A 606 16.74 13.57 46.87
CA GLU A 606 16.03 12.37 47.34
C GLU A 606 14.51 12.50 47.20
N HIS A 607 13.94 13.68 47.52
CA HIS A 607 12.53 13.97 47.36
C HIS A 607 12.12 14.06 45.89
N ASN A 608 12.79 14.91 45.10
CA ASN A 608 12.42 15.15 43.71
C ASN A 608 12.63 13.92 42.86
N LYS A 609 13.66 13.12 43.08
CA LYS A 609 13.90 11.85 42.40
C LYS A 609 12.74 10.86 42.55
N THR A 610 12.11 10.82 43.73
CA THR A 610 10.92 10.00 43.98
C THR A 610 9.70 10.55 43.26
N VAL A 611 9.47 11.86 43.28
CA VAL A 611 8.35 12.53 42.60
C VAL A 611 8.45 12.43 41.07
N LEU A 612 9.66 12.57 40.53
CA LEU A 612 9.94 12.63 39.09
C LEU A 612 10.31 11.27 38.46
N ALA A 613 10.23 10.18 39.24
CA ALA A 613 10.60 8.83 38.77
C ALA A 613 9.77 8.37 37.56
N LYS A 614 8.51 8.79 37.47
CA LYS A 614 7.61 8.43 36.39
C LYS A 614 7.62 9.49 35.28
N THR A 615 7.81 9.05 34.04
CA THR A 615 7.77 9.93 32.87
C THR A 615 6.32 10.24 32.50
N PRO A 616 5.89 11.51 32.41
CA PRO A 616 4.60 11.87 31.80
C PRO A 616 4.50 11.32 30.37
N ASP A 617 3.30 10.85 29.98
CA ASP A 617 3.13 10.12 28.72
C ASP A 617 3.49 10.94 27.47
N VAL A 618 3.32 12.26 27.52
CA VAL A 618 3.72 13.18 26.42
C VAL A 618 5.23 13.19 26.17
N TYR A 619 6.05 12.86 27.19
CA TYR A 619 7.53 12.78 27.04
C TYR A 619 8.01 11.39 26.60
N LYS A 620 7.12 10.39 26.53
CA LYS A 620 7.44 9.04 26.07
C LYS A 620 7.36 8.95 24.56
N ALA A 621 8.44 8.59 23.90
CA ALA A 621 8.41 8.35 22.47
C ALA A 621 7.80 6.96 22.18
N PRO A 622 6.77 6.88 21.32
CA PRO A 622 6.13 5.62 20.98
C PRO A 622 7.12 4.63 20.34
N GLY A 623 7.24 3.46 20.94
CA GLY A 623 8.10 2.39 20.44
C GLY A 623 9.59 2.50 20.81
N SER A 624 9.97 3.47 21.64
CA SER A 624 11.26 3.48 22.32
C SER A 624 11.29 2.47 23.48
N ASN A 625 12.41 1.77 23.65
CA ASN A 625 12.62 0.83 24.75
C ASN A 625 13.38 1.45 25.93
N LEU A 626 13.28 2.75 26.09
CA LEU A 626 13.96 3.48 27.14
C LEU A 626 13.39 3.12 28.54
N PRO A 627 14.24 3.11 29.58
CA PRO A 627 13.78 3.00 30.96
C PRO A 627 12.82 4.12 31.37
N GLU A 628 11.99 3.86 32.38
CA GLU A 628 11.16 4.92 32.98
C GLU A 628 12.02 6.08 33.46
N GLY A 629 11.54 7.29 33.37
CA GLY A 629 12.30 8.51 33.65
C GLY A 629 13.01 9.11 32.44
N MET A 630 13.09 8.42 31.31
CA MET A 630 13.86 8.86 30.13
C MET A 630 12.97 9.43 29.03
N THR A 631 13.55 10.35 28.23
CA THR A 631 12.93 10.95 27.05
C THR A 631 13.94 11.19 25.93
N VAL A 632 13.46 11.16 24.67
CA VAL A 632 14.21 11.53 23.46
C VAL A 632 13.78 12.88 22.88
N TYR A 633 12.84 13.57 23.48
CA TYR A 633 12.44 14.90 23.04
C TYR A 633 13.37 15.95 23.63
N ARG A 634 14.33 16.46 22.83
CA ARG A 634 15.44 17.30 23.28
C ARG A 634 15.36 18.72 22.71
N GLY A 635 15.68 19.71 23.55
CA GLY A 635 16.02 21.07 23.16
C GLY A 635 17.51 21.23 22.92
N PHE A 636 17.94 22.41 22.46
CA PHE A 636 19.32 22.72 22.08
C PHE A 636 19.84 23.92 22.86
N LYS A 637 21.15 23.90 23.23
CA LYS A 637 21.91 25.02 23.79
C LYS A 637 22.46 25.94 22.68
N GLU A 638 23.13 27.02 23.08
CA GLU A 638 23.93 27.90 22.21
C GLU A 638 23.23 28.31 20.89
N GLY A 639 22.18 29.09 21.01
CA GLY A 639 21.35 29.53 19.89
C GLY A 639 19.98 28.86 19.83
N GLY A 640 19.77 27.71 20.51
CA GLY A 640 18.46 27.09 20.62
C GLY A 640 17.53 27.80 21.61
N ILE A 641 16.24 27.75 21.36
CA ILE A 641 15.20 28.46 22.15
C ILE A 641 15.19 27.97 23.61
N LEU A 642 15.17 26.66 23.83
CA LEU A 642 14.98 26.02 25.15
C LEU A 642 16.28 25.94 25.99
N GLY A 643 17.43 26.14 25.36
CA GLY A 643 18.70 26.29 26.06
C GLY A 643 19.00 27.73 26.49
N GLY A 644 18.25 28.68 25.92
CA GLY A 644 18.37 30.11 26.17
C GLY A 644 19.53 30.78 25.45
N LEU A 645 19.30 31.93 24.84
CA LEU A 645 20.33 32.79 24.24
C LEU A 645 21.10 33.59 25.28
N ASN A 646 20.51 33.73 26.46
CA ASN A 646 21.07 34.44 27.62
C ASN A 646 20.36 33.96 28.90
N ASP A 647 20.76 34.45 30.04
CA ASP A 647 20.23 34.05 31.36
C ASP A 647 18.71 34.28 31.52
N LYS A 648 18.07 35.08 30.66
CA LYS A 648 16.68 35.48 30.78
C LYS A 648 15.70 34.62 29.93
N GLY A 649 16.19 33.75 29.05
CA GLY A 649 15.38 33.02 28.06
C GLY A 649 15.01 33.86 26.82
N VAL A 650 14.47 33.25 25.81
CA VAL A 650 14.11 33.84 24.50
C VAL A 650 12.64 34.24 24.50
N SER A 651 12.33 35.46 24.06
CA SER A 651 10.93 35.88 23.80
C SER A 651 10.56 35.64 22.34
N PHE A 652 9.27 35.54 22.05
CA PHE A 652 8.77 35.34 20.67
C PHE A 652 9.26 36.44 19.71
N GLY A 653 9.33 37.70 20.20
CA GLY A 653 9.83 38.83 19.39
C GLY A 653 11.32 38.78 19.04
N GLN A 654 12.11 37.89 19.65
CA GLN A 654 13.53 37.71 19.35
C GLN A 654 13.78 36.64 18.29
N ILE A 655 12.72 35.98 17.77
CA ILE A 655 12.81 34.98 16.70
C ILE A 655 12.74 35.71 15.36
N ALA A 656 13.87 36.30 14.93
CA ALA A 656 13.92 37.13 13.72
C ALA A 656 13.84 36.32 12.42
N ASP A 657 14.30 35.05 12.42
CA ASP A 657 14.36 34.19 11.23
C ASP A 657 13.00 33.52 10.95
N GLY A 658 11.99 33.80 11.79
CA GLY A 658 10.63 33.30 11.70
C GLY A 658 10.36 32.05 12.54
N SER A 659 9.24 32.05 13.24
CA SER A 659 8.84 30.95 14.13
C SER A 659 8.62 29.62 13.41
N SER A 660 8.25 29.64 12.15
CA SER A 660 8.12 28.45 11.27
C SER A 660 9.46 27.96 10.71
N ASN A 661 10.55 28.70 10.93
CA ASN A 661 11.89 28.36 10.46
C ASN A 661 12.87 28.10 11.62
N THR A 662 12.39 28.10 12.87
CA THR A 662 13.21 27.89 14.06
C THR A 662 12.73 26.65 14.82
N ILE A 663 13.62 25.66 15.00
CA ILE A 663 13.33 24.42 15.75
C ILE A 663 13.25 24.70 17.23
N LEU A 664 12.17 24.20 17.85
CA LEU A 664 11.98 24.24 19.30
C LEU A 664 12.44 22.95 19.97
N VAL A 665 11.92 21.79 19.50
CA VAL A 665 12.20 20.45 20.06
C VAL A 665 12.43 19.47 18.92
N ALA A 666 13.39 18.56 19.08
CA ALA A 666 13.60 17.44 18.16
C ALA A 666 13.50 16.08 18.87
N GLN A 667 12.97 15.08 18.15
CA GLN A 667 13.04 13.68 18.56
C GLN A 667 14.39 13.10 18.14
N VAL A 668 15.28 12.92 19.11
CA VAL A 668 16.62 12.38 18.86
C VAL A 668 16.65 10.85 18.91
N PRO A 669 17.73 10.19 18.46
CA PRO A 669 17.96 8.75 18.66
C PRO A 669 18.00 8.36 20.14
N ASP A 670 17.66 7.10 20.45
CA ASP A 670 17.58 6.59 21.84
C ASP A 670 18.93 6.71 22.60
N GLU A 671 20.06 6.65 21.87
CA GLU A 671 21.41 6.85 22.44
C GLU A 671 21.68 8.28 22.93
N MET A 672 20.81 9.22 22.56
CA MET A 672 20.87 10.63 22.98
C MET A 672 19.76 10.95 23.99
N ALA A 673 19.10 9.93 24.56
CA ALA A 673 18.09 10.10 25.58
C ALA A 673 18.65 10.70 26.88
N THR A 674 17.79 11.39 27.63
CA THR A 674 18.13 11.95 28.95
C THR A 674 16.97 11.74 29.90
N HIS A 675 17.23 11.91 31.22
CA HIS A 675 16.14 11.97 32.19
C HIS A 675 15.27 13.21 31.91
N TRP A 676 13.94 13.02 31.86
CA TRP A 676 13.04 14.09 31.41
C TRP A 676 13.09 15.39 32.25
N ALA A 677 13.40 15.28 33.54
CA ALA A 677 13.50 16.44 34.44
C ALA A 677 14.90 17.06 34.51
N LYS A 678 15.94 16.39 33.95
CA LYS A 678 17.33 16.86 34.00
C LYS A 678 17.51 18.06 33.08
N PRO A 679 18.14 19.18 33.56
CA PRO A 679 18.48 20.32 32.71
C PRO A 679 19.69 19.96 31.82
N ASP A 680 19.41 19.45 30.62
CA ASP A 680 20.41 18.88 29.72
C ASP A 680 19.99 19.06 28.25
N CYS A 681 19.82 20.32 27.82
CA CYS A 681 19.70 20.64 26.41
C CYS A 681 20.97 20.28 25.65
N LEU A 682 20.85 19.83 24.39
CA LEU A 682 21.96 19.38 23.56
C LEU A 682 22.86 20.54 23.10
N GLU A 683 24.15 20.37 23.16
CA GLU A 683 25.12 21.33 22.60
C GLU A 683 25.06 21.29 21.05
N VAL A 684 25.16 22.49 20.44
CA VAL A 684 25.12 22.64 18.98
C VAL A 684 26.53 22.58 18.42
N ASN A 685 27.16 21.40 18.44
CA ASN A 685 28.45 21.17 17.82
C ASN A 685 28.41 20.13 16.70
N ASP A 686 29.45 20.03 15.88
CA ASP A 686 29.48 19.16 14.70
C ASP A 686 29.36 17.67 15.06
N GLU A 687 29.89 17.26 16.22
CA GLU A 687 29.82 15.87 16.69
C GLU A 687 28.37 15.47 17.03
N VAL A 688 27.67 16.31 17.80
CA VAL A 688 26.28 16.12 18.19
C VAL A 688 25.37 16.11 16.96
N ILE A 689 25.58 17.05 16.03
CA ILE A 689 24.82 17.12 14.78
C ILE A 689 25.07 15.89 13.92
N LYS A 690 26.31 15.46 13.75
CA LYS A 690 26.66 14.24 13.02
C LYS A 690 26.00 13.01 13.64
N LYS A 691 26.01 12.88 14.95
CA LYS A 691 25.34 11.80 15.69
C LYS A 691 23.84 11.86 15.50
N LEU A 692 23.22 13.03 15.57
CA LEU A 692 21.80 13.25 15.34
C LEU A 692 21.37 12.83 13.91
N LEU A 693 22.19 13.14 12.90
CA LEU A 693 21.89 12.87 11.49
C LEU A 693 22.24 11.42 11.07
N SER A 694 22.98 10.65 11.87
CA SER A 694 23.49 9.33 11.46
C SER A 694 22.52 8.16 11.64
N GLY A 695 21.45 8.30 12.40
CA GLY A 695 20.65 7.14 12.86
C GLY A 695 19.34 6.87 12.13
N LYS A 696 18.73 7.85 11.49
CA LYS A 696 17.39 7.74 10.86
C LYS A 696 17.38 8.48 9.53
N LYS A 697 16.49 8.08 8.61
CA LYS A 697 16.34 8.81 7.33
C LYS A 697 15.71 10.20 7.50
N LYS A 698 14.97 10.42 8.60
CA LYS A 698 14.28 11.67 8.91
C LYS A 698 14.22 11.88 10.41
N ILE A 699 14.26 13.15 10.84
CA ILE A 699 14.12 13.58 12.23
C ILE A 699 12.80 14.32 12.38
N LEU A 700 12.00 13.94 13.36
CA LEU A 700 10.76 14.64 13.68
C LEU A 700 11.07 15.83 14.58
N THR A 701 10.63 17.03 14.20
CA THR A 701 10.93 18.28 14.89
C THR A 701 9.69 19.15 15.03
N ALA A 702 9.54 19.79 16.19
CA ALA A 702 8.56 20.83 16.43
C ALA A 702 9.22 22.20 16.28
N PHE A 703 8.53 23.13 15.65
CA PHE A 703 8.96 24.51 15.43
C PHE A 703 8.32 25.49 16.43
N CYS A 704 8.85 26.69 16.49
CA CYS A 704 8.38 27.73 17.41
C CYS A 704 6.96 28.27 17.09
N ASP A 705 6.38 27.93 15.95
CA ASP A 705 4.99 28.22 15.57
C ASP A 705 4.01 27.08 15.96
N GLY A 706 4.49 26.00 16.57
CA GLY A 706 3.70 24.83 16.92
C GLY A 706 3.58 23.79 15.80
N SER A 707 4.10 24.06 14.59
CA SER A 707 4.13 23.09 13.51
C SER A 707 5.12 21.96 13.78
N VAL A 708 4.83 20.76 13.27
CA VAL A 708 5.70 19.59 13.39
C VAL A 708 6.05 19.04 12.01
N ASN A 709 7.34 19.00 11.69
CA ASN A 709 7.84 18.59 10.39
C ASN A 709 8.88 17.47 10.50
N GLN A 710 9.02 16.69 9.43
CA GLN A 710 10.07 15.67 9.27
C GLN A 710 11.23 16.23 8.45
N ILE A 711 12.36 16.45 9.09
CA ILE A 711 13.57 16.94 8.42
C ILE A 711 14.38 15.73 7.92
N PRO A 712 14.72 15.64 6.62
CA PRO A 712 15.57 14.57 6.10
C PRO A 712 17.00 14.68 6.68
N THR A 713 17.61 13.56 7.06
CA THR A 713 18.99 13.53 7.59
C THR A 713 20.05 13.84 6.54
N THR A 714 19.67 13.94 5.27
CA THR A 714 20.50 14.43 4.17
C THR A 714 20.70 15.95 4.20
N ILE A 715 20.00 16.67 5.08
CA ILE A 715 20.25 18.11 5.30
C ILE A 715 21.70 18.31 5.79
N GLY A 716 22.37 19.31 5.25
CA GLY A 716 23.71 19.64 5.67
C GLY A 716 23.77 20.14 7.14
N ALA A 717 24.87 19.87 7.83
CA ALA A 717 25.04 20.34 9.22
C ALA A 717 24.90 21.87 9.34
N LYS A 718 25.27 22.61 8.31
CA LYS A 718 25.10 24.09 8.24
C LYS A 718 23.63 24.47 8.28
N ASP A 719 22.80 23.85 7.42
CA ASP A 719 21.37 24.17 7.34
C ASP A 719 20.64 23.74 8.62
N TRP A 720 21.07 22.62 9.24
CA TRP A 720 20.56 22.23 10.55
C TRP A 720 20.85 23.28 11.63
N LYS A 721 22.08 23.84 11.65
CA LYS A 721 22.46 24.94 12.58
C LYS A 721 21.64 26.18 12.34
N ASN A 722 21.38 26.53 11.08
CA ASN A 722 20.54 27.68 10.71
C ASN A 722 19.09 27.52 11.23
N LEU A 723 18.55 26.28 11.22
CA LEU A 723 17.23 26.00 11.78
C LEU A 723 17.17 26.05 13.32
N LEU A 724 18.30 25.96 14.00
CA LEU A 724 18.36 26.05 15.47
C LEU A 724 18.52 27.49 15.98
N ASN A 725 19.18 28.35 15.21
CA ASN A 725 19.43 29.72 15.61
C ASN A 725 18.21 30.62 15.23
N PRO A 726 17.60 31.34 16.18
CA PRO A 726 16.42 32.17 15.91
C PRO A 726 16.73 33.53 15.26
N ASN A 727 18.02 33.93 15.15
CA ASN A 727 18.39 35.30 14.81
C ASN A 727 19.76 35.40 14.09
N ASP A 728 20.06 34.50 13.16
CA ASP A 728 21.30 34.55 12.36
C ASP A 728 21.08 35.10 10.93
N GLY A 729 19.85 35.40 10.56
CA GLY A 729 19.47 35.92 9.26
C GLY A 729 19.47 34.88 8.13
N ASN A 730 19.64 33.58 8.44
CA ASN A 730 19.75 32.50 7.47
C ASN A 730 18.47 31.66 7.40
N ILE A 731 17.53 32.05 6.55
CA ILE A 731 16.30 31.28 6.32
C ILE A 731 16.59 30.07 5.42
N VAL A 732 16.24 28.90 5.89
CA VAL A 732 16.43 27.65 5.13
C VAL A 732 15.35 27.50 4.06
N ASN A 733 15.76 27.27 2.80
CA ASN A 733 14.83 27.04 1.70
C ASN A 733 14.36 25.60 1.65
N TRP A 734 13.18 25.34 2.19
CA TRP A 734 12.56 24.01 2.22
C TRP A 734 12.36 23.38 0.84
N GLY A 735 12.14 24.19 -0.21
CA GLY A 735 12.01 23.71 -1.59
C GLY A 735 13.29 23.08 -2.14
N ALA A 736 14.46 23.50 -1.65
CA ALA A 736 15.75 22.96 -2.06
C ALA A 736 16.10 21.63 -1.32
N ILE A 737 15.50 21.38 -0.17
CA ILE A 737 15.78 20.22 0.69
C ILE A 737 14.85 19.03 0.37
N SER A 738 13.75 19.25 -0.35
CA SER A 738 12.79 18.21 -0.72
C SER A 738 13.42 17.17 -1.65
N PRO A 739 13.24 15.86 -1.40
CA PRO A 739 13.78 14.78 -2.26
C PRO A 739 13.38 14.85 -3.74
N ARG A 740 12.26 15.54 -4.06
CA ARG A 740 11.82 15.77 -5.45
C ARG A 740 12.75 16.74 -6.20
N ASN A 741 13.30 17.74 -5.53
CA ASN A 741 14.17 18.74 -6.18
C ASN A 741 15.64 18.28 -6.25
N GLN A 742 16.11 17.43 -5.35
CA GLN A 742 17.44 16.82 -5.46
C GLN A 742 17.58 15.97 -6.73
N ARG A 743 16.59 15.13 -7.08
CA ARG A 743 16.58 14.38 -8.34
C ARG A 743 16.61 15.26 -9.58
N TRP A 744 15.97 16.43 -9.53
CA TRP A 744 15.96 17.37 -10.64
C TRP A 744 17.28 18.14 -10.77
N GLN A 745 17.93 18.50 -9.67
CA GLN A 745 19.25 19.14 -9.66
C GLN A 745 20.37 18.18 -10.05
N ASP A 746 20.30 16.93 -9.63
CA ASP A 746 21.27 15.89 -10.02
C ASP A 746 21.12 15.54 -11.52
N SER A 747 19.89 15.48 -12.04
CA SER A 747 19.66 15.31 -13.48
C SER A 747 20.13 16.49 -14.33
N GLN A 748 20.19 17.69 -13.79
CA GLN A 748 20.74 18.89 -14.45
C GLN A 748 22.29 18.92 -14.36
N ARG A 749 22.89 18.33 -13.35
CA ARG A 749 24.36 18.24 -13.20
C ARG A 749 24.97 17.14 -14.08
N GLU A 750 24.20 16.10 -14.41
CA GLU A 750 24.60 15.02 -15.31
C GLU A 750 24.28 15.30 -16.79
N ALA A 751 23.58 16.38 -17.12
CA ALA A 751 23.34 16.80 -18.50
C ALA A 751 24.63 17.34 -19.09
N ASP A 752 25.33 16.52 -19.87
CA ASP A 752 26.52 16.83 -20.66
C ASP A 752 26.30 18.13 -21.48
N PRO A 753 27.20 19.13 -21.35
CA PRO A 753 27.03 20.41 -22.07
C PRO A 753 27.10 20.31 -23.60
N ARG A 754 27.26 19.13 -24.17
CA ARG A 754 27.36 18.88 -25.63
C ARG A 754 26.01 18.73 -26.36
N PHE A 755 24.88 18.74 -25.63
CA PHE A 755 23.52 18.68 -26.20
C PHE A 755 22.74 19.99 -26.06
N ILE A 756 23.35 21.13 -26.38
CA ILE A 756 22.62 22.39 -26.58
C ILE A 756 22.23 22.45 -28.05
N LEU A 757 20.96 22.19 -28.33
CA LEU A 757 20.38 22.47 -29.65
C LEU A 757 20.51 23.96 -29.94
N PRO A 758 20.99 24.37 -31.11
CA PRO A 758 21.16 25.81 -31.44
C PRO A 758 19.79 26.51 -31.50
N THR A 759 19.66 27.53 -30.69
CA THR A 759 18.51 28.45 -30.73
C THR A 759 18.43 29.07 -32.14
N ARG A 760 17.40 28.74 -32.90
CA ARG A 760 17.05 29.48 -34.14
C ARG A 760 16.78 30.94 -33.80
N LYS A 761 17.68 31.82 -34.19
CA LYS A 761 17.42 33.26 -34.28
C LYS A 761 16.23 33.46 -35.21
N LYS A 762 15.15 34.04 -34.71
CA LYS A 762 14.11 34.65 -35.51
C LYS A 762 14.70 35.94 -36.09
N SER A 763 14.90 35.98 -37.39
CA SER A 763 14.96 37.22 -38.17
C SER A 763 13.73 37.29 -39.07
N PHE A 764 12.94 38.33 -38.84
CA PHE A 764 11.78 38.85 -39.57
C PHE A 764 10.56 37.95 -39.73
#